data_89819c902cf786b47d6b1a8c0d027ad5
#
_entry.id   89819c902cf786b47d6b1a8c0d027ad5
#
_cell.length_a   1.000
_cell.length_b   1.000
_cell.length_c   1.000
_cell.angle_alpha   90.00
_cell.angle_beta   90.00
_cell.angle_gamma   90.00
#
_symmetry.space_group_name_H-M   'P 1'
#
loop_
_entity.id
_entity.type
_entity.pdbx_description
1 polymer ?
#
loop_
_entity_poly.entity_id
_entity_poly.type
_entity_poly.pdbx_seq_one_letter_code
_entity_poly.pdbx_strand_id
1 'polypeptide(L)'
;MIDRERDSLVMDVARLKDELESLRDEDNAIGSITSPTSCEHVSVEEGKKIAPASPGEHLTSERIRLFLSFFKGRDDVYARLWSSKRSGKEGYSPACKNEWVQDICEKKKKMRCASCPSREFIPLTDETIMNHLEGLQTIGIYPLLPEGRCHLLAIDFDKDSWREDAVALLGTSRLIGIPAAFERSRSGNGAHIWMFFSEAVSARDARNLGCYLITETMSSNRNLPMSSYDRLFPNQDSVPKGGFGNLIALPFQKEAVDKGNTLFLDDDLRPLPDQWGFLASVERITPGKLEGLLREANKHGQVLGVGTGFADMDEQPWAAKPSWRFKSPPLQGPLPESIIAVLGNQLYIEKGGLSPALLNRIRRVAAFQNPEFYKKQNLRLSTALTPRMICCAEDFPHHVGLPRGCLDELIELLGELGIDLDLRDERPLGIDIETSFRGELTPQQKAAASDLVSYDMGVLVAPPGSGKTVIGAYMIAARAINTLVLVHRRLLLEQWQQRLQEFLDIESSLIGQIGGPKDRSTGFIDIATMQSLFRKKQVADVVTEYGHIIVDECHHVPAISFEQILRNARPRHVLGLTATLKRRDGLHPIILMQCGAVRHASGLRRSDDSQALERTLIRRDTEFAYETEETDPFIHDIYDRMINDEGRNSLILADILSALEAGRSPILLTGRREHLQFFASRLEGNVRNMIVLYGGMDAKARRLAMEHLSSIPDTEERLIIATGSYIGEGFDDPRLDTLFLAMPVSFDGTITQYAGRLERPFLGKKEVLIYDYVDAKVPMLLRMYKKRLRTYRGKGYREV
;
A
#
# COMPACT_ATOMS: atom_id res chain seq x y z
N MET A 1 34.19 -21.01 13.11
CA MET A 1 34.15 -19.59 12.70
C MET A 1 32.90 -18.92 13.33
N ILE A 2 31.71 -19.50 13.18
CA ILE A 2 30.43 -18.96 13.70
C ILE A 2 30.42 -18.85 15.25
N ASP A 3 31.00 -19.81 15.98
CA ASP A 3 31.05 -19.77 17.46
C ASP A 3 31.96 -18.65 17.99
N ARG A 4 33.07 -18.36 17.31
CA ARG A 4 33.96 -17.24 17.72
C ARG A 4 33.33 -15.86 17.46
N GLU A 5 32.52 -15.73 16.39
CA GLU A 5 31.79 -14.47 16.15
C GLU A 5 30.64 -14.27 17.14
N ARG A 6 29.95 -15.35 17.54
CA ARG A 6 28.92 -15.28 18.58
C ARG A 6 29.51 -14.86 19.94
N ASP A 7 30.64 -15.43 20.32
CA ASP A 7 31.29 -15.14 21.59
C ASP A 7 31.86 -13.70 21.60
N SER A 8 32.36 -13.19 20.47
CA SER A 8 32.75 -11.79 20.30
C SER A 8 31.55 -10.84 20.46
N LEU A 9 30.42 -11.15 19.82
CA LEU A 9 29.19 -10.35 19.94
C LEU A 9 28.63 -10.34 21.38
N VAL A 10 28.73 -11.42 22.11
CA VAL A 10 28.31 -11.49 23.52
C VAL A 10 29.18 -10.59 24.39
N MET A 11 30.50 -10.55 24.14
CA MET A 11 31.41 -9.66 24.85
C MET A 11 31.19 -8.18 24.54
N ASP A 12 30.89 -7.86 23.27
CA ASP A 12 30.56 -6.49 22.86
C ASP A 12 29.24 -5.98 23.48
N VAL A 13 28.24 -6.86 23.57
CA VAL A 13 26.96 -6.53 24.25
C VAL A 13 27.16 -6.33 25.77
N ALA A 14 28.05 -7.09 26.40
CA ALA A 14 28.36 -6.90 27.82
C ALA A 14 29.05 -5.54 28.03
N ARG A 15 30.06 -5.21 27.20
CA ARG A 15 30.78 -3.93 27.27
C ARG A 15 29.86 -2.73 27.07
N LEU A 16 28.94 -2.79 26.07
CA LEU A 16 27.97 -1.71 25.84
C LEU A 16 26.97 -1.53 26.99
N LYS A 17 26.66 -2.60 27.72
CA LYS A 17 25.83 -2.49 28.93
C LYS A 17 26.56 -1.80 30.08
N ASP A 18 27.82 -2.10 30.30
CA ASP A 18 28.64 -1.47 31.32
C ASP A 18 28.87 0.03 30.99
N GLU A 19 29.07 0.39 29.74
CA GLU A 19 29.15 1.79 29.26
C GLU A 19 27.82 2.55 29.49
N LEU A 20 26.66 1.89 29.29
CA LEU A 20 25.32 2.46 29.54
C LEU A 20 25.02 2.68 31.02
N GLU A 21 25.50 1.78 31.92
CA GLU A 21 25.41 1.97 33.36
C GLU A 21 26.31 3.12 33.83
N SER A 22 27.52 3.24 33.32
CA SER A 22 28.44 4.33 33.61
C SER A 22 27.87 5.71 33.20
N LEU A 23 27.22 5.82 32.03
CA LEU A 23 26.56 7.06 31.58
C LEU A 23 25.33 7.42 32.41
N ARG A 24 24.62 6.42 32.99
CA ARG A 24 23.51 6.66 33.91
C ARG A 24 23.97 7.17 35.26
N ASP A 25 25.11 6.71 35.73
CA ASP A 25 25.69 7.20 36.98
C ASP A 25 26.26 8.63 36.84
N GLU A 26 26.76 9.02 35.66
CA GLU A 26 27.18 10.40 35.36
C GLU A 26 25.97 11.36 35.27
N ASP A 27 24.83 10.97 34.69
CA ASP A 27 23.62 11.79 34.69
C ASP A 27 23.02 11.99 36.09
N ASN A 28 23.15 11.01 36.99
CA ASN A 28 22.74 11.14 38.40
C ASN A 28 23.67 12.04 39.20
N ALA A 29 24.93 12.21 38.82
CA ALA A 29 25.91 13.06 39.47
C ALA A 29 25.77 14.56 39.07
N ILE A 30 25.20 14.86 37.92
CA ILE A 30 24.99 16.26 37.43
C ILE A 30 23.72 16.90 38.03
N GLY A 31 22.80 16.10 38.60
CA GLY A 31 21.53 16.56 39.22
C GLY A 31 21.64 17.22 40.60
N SER A 32 22.83 17.38 41.19
CA SER A 32 22.98 17.80 42.60
C SER A 32 23.74 19.12 42.83
N ILE A 33 23.55 20.17 42.05
CA ILE A 33 24.04 21.51 42.36
C ILE A 33 22.98 22.57 41.99
N THR A 34 22.52 23.21 43.02
CA THR A 34 21.90 24.52 43.25
C THR A 34 20.45 24.53 43.70
N SER A 35 20.31 24.66 45.00
CA SER A 35 19.22 25.41 45.65
C SER A 35 19.73 26.75 46.11
N PRO A 36 18.91 27.77 46.16
CA PRO A 36 18.94 28.67 47.28
C PRO A 36 17.55 28.94 47.93
N THR A 37 17.58 28.79 49.22
CA THR A 37 17.00 29.63 50.33
C THR A 37 15.50 29.81 50.45
N SER A 38 14.99 29.18 51.49
CA SER A 38 14.03 29.63 52.54
C SER A 38 12.77 30.41 52.16
N CYS A 39 11.63 29.81 52.43
CA CYS A 39 10.50 30.44 53.11
C CYS A 39 9.66 29.39 53.84
N GLU A 40 9.49 29.66 55.09
CA GLU A 40 8.64 29.21 56.18
C GLU A 40 7.71 28.00 56.05
N HIS A 41 7.87 27.09 57.01
CA HIS A 41 6.96 25.98 57.30
C HIS A 41 5.56 26.47 57.70
N VAL A 42 4.57 26.09 56.88
CA VAL A 42 3.20 25.92 57.37
C VAL A 42 2.93 24.40 57.35
N SER A 43 2.75 23.84 58.52
CA SER A 43 2.35 22.45 58.74
C SER A 43 0.94 22.24 58.22
N VAL A 44 0.81 21.56 57.08
CA VAL A 44 -0.46 21.00 56.63
C VAL A 44 -0.47 19.52 57.06
N GLU A 45 -1.46 19.18 57.88
CA GLU A 45 -1.77 17.81 58.29
C GLU A 45 -1.76 16.84 57.10
N GLU A 46 -1.04 15.73 57.25
CA GLU A 46 -1.10 14.61 56.28
C GLU A 46 -2.51 14.08 56.18
N GLY A 47 -3.24 14.53 55.15
CA GLY A 47 -4.49 13.92 54.72
C GLY A 47 -4.22 12.46 54.37
N LYS A 48 -4.89 11.55 55.10
CA LYS A 48 -4.94 10.11 54.74
C LYS A 48 -5.11 9.95 53.24
N LYS A 49 -4.14 9.33 52.57
CA LYS A 49 -4.28 8.80 51.22
C LYS A 49 -5.44 7.80 51.24
N ILE A 50 -6.62 8.21 50.81
CA ILE A 50 -7.71 7.31 50.52
C ILE A 50 -7.28 6.58 49.26
N ALA A 51 -6.89 5.31 49.41
CA ALA A 51 -6.69 4.44 48.25
C ALA A 51 -8.01 4.40 47.45
N PRO A 52 -7.98 4.55 46.10
CA PRO A 52 -9.20 4.45 45.32
C PRO A 52 -9.82 3.07 45.59
N ALA A 53 -11.15 3.05 45.84
CA ALA A 53 -11.88 1.80 46.00
C ALA A 53 -11.71 0.92 44.76
N SER A 54 -11.19 -0.30 45.00
CA SER A 54 -10.99 -1.22 43.87
C SER A 54 -12.33 -1.57 43.23
N PRO A 55 -12.47 -1.55 41.85
CA PRO A 55 -13.71 -1.93 41.17
C PRO A 55 -14.24 -3.32 41.54
N GLY A 56 -13.41 -4.20 42.12
CA GLY A 56 -13.79 -5.54 42.56
C GLY A 56 -14.39 -5.61 43.96
N GLU A 57 -14.38 -4.53 44.74
CA GLU A 57 -15.00 -4.49 46.05
C GLU A 57 -16.51 -4.40 45.94
N HIS A 58 -17.24 -5.42 46.44
CA HIS A 58 -18.71 -5.57 46.37
C HIS A 58 -19.32 -5.61 44.99
N LEU A 59 -18.96 -6.64 44.21
CA LEU A 59 -19.60 -6.94 42.91
C LEU A 59 -21.08 -7.29 43.13
N THR A 60 -21.98 -6.38 42.70
CA THR A 60 -23.42 -6.58 42.73
C THR A 60 -23.95 -6.91 41.33
N SER A 61 -25.08 -7.62 41.25
CA SER A 61 -25.76 -7.87 39.98
C SER A 61 -26.11 -6.57 39.23
N GLU A 62 -26.28 -5.45 39.93
CA GLU A 62 -26.52 -4.14 39.31
C GLU A 62 -25.27 -3.62 38.60
N ARG A 63 -24.08 -3.74 39.22
CA ARG A 63 -22.81 -3.36 38.61
C ARG A 63 -22.48 -4.19 37.36
N ILE A 64 -22.74 -5.49 37.39
CA ILE A 64 -22.56 -6.37 36.24
C ILE A 64 -23.49 -5.96 35.09
N ARG A 65 -24.76 -5.68 35.38
CA ARG A 65 -25.70 -5.19 34.37
C ARG A 65 -25.31 -3.80 33.83
N LEU A 66 -24.85 -2.90 34.70
CA LEU A 66 -24.33 -1.60 34.27
C LEU A 66 -23.18 -1.79 33.31
N PHE A 67 -22.17 -2.61 33.67
CA PHE A 67 -21.02 -2.88 32.84
C PHE A 67 -21.42 -3.45 31.47
N LEU A 68 -22.24 -4.49 31.44
CA LEU A 68 -22.77 -5.08 30.21
C LEU A 68 -23.61 -4.09 29.38
N SER A 69 -24.23 -3.11 30.03
CA SER A 69 -25.00 -2.09 29.31
C SER A 69 -24.15 -1.14 28.48
N PHE A 70 -22.87 -0.95 28.85
CA PHE A 70 -21.91 -0.10 28.13
C PHE A 70 -21.04 -0.92 27.17
N PHE A 71 -20.44 -2.02 27.65
CA PHE A 71 -19.49 -2.81 26.88
C PHE A 71 -20.18 -3.93 26.08
N LYS A 72 -21.15 -3.50 25.24
CA LYS A 72 -21.87 -4.39 24.36
C LYS A 72 -21.11 -4.69 23.07
N GLY A 73 -20.89 -5.97 22.83
CA GLY A 73 -20.38 -6.50 21.57
C GLY A 73 -21.23 -7.69 21.10
N ARG A 74 -20.60 -8.64 20.42
CA ARG A 74 -21.24 -9.92 20.13
C ARG A 74 -21.52 -10.65 21.45
N ASP A 75 -22.68 -11.25 21.56
CA ASP A 75 -23.14 -12.04 22.70
C ASP A 75 -22.89 -13.55 22.53
N ASP A 76 -22.80 -14.02 21.28
CA ASP A 76 -22.58 -15.41 20.91
C ASP A 76 -21.13 -15.89 21.07
N VAL A 77 -20.17 -14.96 21.18
CA VAL A 77 -18.74 -15.26 21.32
C VAL A 77 -17.98 -14.08 21.92
N TYR A 78 -17.03 -14.37 22.80
CA TYR A 78 -16.08 -13.39 23.32
C TYR A 78 -14.63 -13.85 23.10
N ALA A 79 -13.67 -12.94 23.26
CA ALA A 79 -12.26 -13.25 23.16
C ALA A 79 -11.68 -13.52 24.55
N ARG A 80 -10.95 -14.62 24.73
CA ARG A 80 -10.26 -14.98 25.97
C ARG A 80 -8.75 -14.84 25.78
N LEU A 81 -8.09 -14.19 26.74
CA LEU A 81 -6.63 -14.11 26.81
C LEU A 81 -6.05 -15.49 27.14
N TRP A 82 -5.06 -15.91 26.39
CA TRP A 82 -4.23 -17.07 26.71
C TRP A 82 -2.78 -16.65 26.86
N SER A 83 -2.05 -17.31 27.76
CA SER A 83 -0.60 -17.14 27.88
C SER A 83 0.08 -18.51 27.79
N SER A 84 1.18 -18.57 27.07
CA SER A 84 1.99 -19.78 26.89
C SER A 84 3.16 -19.78 27.87
N LYS A 85 3.10 -20.62 28.92
CA LYS A 85 4.20 -20.81 29.86
C LYS A 85 5.54 -21.20 29.20
N ARG A 86 5.49 -21.86 28.02
CA ARG A 86 6.67 -22.34 27.28
C ARG A 86 7.38 -21.25 26.49
N SER A 87 6.64 -20.28 25.93
CA SER A 87 7.18 -19.26 25.00
C SER A 87 7.04 -17.83 25.53
N GLY A 88 6.41 -17.62 26.69
CA GLY A 88 6.08 -16.28 27.22
C GLY A 88 5.11 -15.47 26.36
N LYS A 89 4.58 -16.03 25.28
CA LYS A 89 3.68 -15.32 24.37
C LYS A 89 2.27 -15.30 24.93
N GLU A 90 1.64 -14.15 24.82
CA GLU A 90 0.22 -13.94 25.10
C GLU A 90 -0.56 -13.60 23.82
N GLY A 91 -1.87 -13.83 23.86
CA GLY A 91 -2.76 -13.47 22.77
C GLY A 91 -4.22 -13.76 23.08
N TYR A 92 -5.11 -13.25 22.24
CA TYR A 92 -6.53 -13.50 22.38
C TYR A 92 -7.00 -14.55 21.38
N SER A 93 -7.94 -15.38 21.81
CA SER A 93 -8.64 -16.34 20.93
C SER A 93 -10.13 -16.35 21.26
N PRO A 94 -11.00 -16.64 20.27
CA PRO A 94 -12.41 -16.84 20.53
C PRO A 94 -12.61 -17.94 21.56
N ALA A 95 -13.43 -17.71 22.58
CA ALA A 95 -13.75 -18.70 23.59
C ALA A 95 -14.57 -19.84 22.95
N CYS A 96 -14.09 -21.07 23.06
CA CYS A 96 -14.68 -22.25 22.46
C CYS A 96 -14.60 -23.42 23.43
N LYS A 97 -15.66 -24.21 23.58
CA LYS A 97 -15.68 -25.37 24.45
C LYS A 97 -14.66 -26.44 24.01
N ASN A 98 -14.47 -26.55 22.69
CA ASN A 98 -13.54 -27.52 22.10
C ASN A 98 -12.12 -26.99 21.99
N GLU A 99 -11.78 -25.86 22.64
CA GLU A 99 -10.44 -25.26 22.55
C GLU A 99 -9.39 -26.19 23.18
N TRP A 100 -8.37 -26.56 22.36
CA TRP A 100 -7.26 -27.47 22.74
C TRP A 100 -7.68 -28.93 23.04
N VAL A 101 -8.95 -29.31 22.83
CA VAL A 101 -9.36 -30.71 22.94
C VAL A 101 -8.65 -31.52 21.86
N GLN A 102 -7.98 -32.62 22.30
CA GLN A 102 -7.22 -33.48 21.39
C GLN A 102 -8.14 -34.05 20.32
N ASP A 103 -7.68 -34.19 19.09
CA ASP A 103 -8.36 -34.71 17.91
C ASP A 103 -9.65 -33.96 17.45
N ILE A 104 -10.08 -32.94 18.20
CA ILE A 104 -11.22 -32.08 17.84
C ILE A 104 -10.73 -30.69 17.42
N CYS A 105 -9.81 -30.11 18.17
CA CYS A 105 -9.31 -28.75 17.90
C CYS A 105 -8.17 -28.72 16.89
N GLU A 106 -8.43 -28.15 15.72
CA GLU A 106 -7.46 -28.10 14.63
C GLU A 106 -6.56 -26.85 14.63
N LYS A 107 -6.49 -26.09 15.73
CA LYS A 107 -5.58 -24.92 15.86
C LYS A 107 -4.12 -25.29 15.58
N LYS A 108 -3.68 -26.48 15.97
CA LYS A 108 -2.32 -26.99 15.68
C LYS A 108 -2.05 -27.11 14.18
N LYS A 109 -3.07 -27.38 13.38
CA LYS A 109 -3.01 -27.45 11.91
C LYS A 109 -3.18 -26.07 11.23
N LYS A 110 -3.12 -24.96 12.00
CA LYS A 110 -3.35 -23.58 11.55
C LYS A 110 -4.76 -23.29 11.03
N MET A 111 -5.76 -24.11 11.38
CA MET A 111 -7.15 -23.85 11.06
C MET A 111 -7.65 -22.59 11.80
N ARG A 112 -8.36 -21.71 11.10
CA ARG A 112 -8.98 -20.52 11.70
C ARG A 112 -10.23 -20.93 12.48
N CYS A 113 -10.36 -20.47 13.74
CA CYS A 113 -11.49 -20.80 14.62
C CYS A 113 -12.85 -20.49 13.99
N ALA A 114 -12.97 -19.38 13.26
CA ALA A 114 -14.22 -19.00 12.62
C ALA A 114 -14.65 -19.93 11.47
N SER A 115 -13.72 -20.68 10.86
CA SER A 115 -13.97 -21.67 9.79
C SER A 115 -13.90 -23.11 10.29
N CYS A 116 -13.67 -23.33 11.60
CA CYS A 116 -13.55 -24.66 12.16
C CYS A 116 -14.90 -25.39 12.17
N PRO A 117 -15.01 -26.60 11.61
CA PRO A 117 -16.26 -27.36 11.61
C PRO A 117 -16.69 -27.78 13.01
N SER A 118 -15.74 -28.02 13.92
CA SER A 118 -15.98 -28.42 15.31
C SER A 118 -16.05 -27.24 16.28
N ARG A 119 -16.29 -26.03 15.79
CA ARG A 119 -16.40 -24.84 16.65
C ARG A 119 -17.67 -24.88 17.49
N GLU A 120 -17.53 -24.66 18.78
CA GLU A 120 -18.62 -24.47 19.71
C GLU A 120 -18.29 -23.29 20.61
N PHE A 121 -18.68 -22.08 20.15
CA PHE A 121 -18.35 -20.86 20.86
C PHE A 121 -19.12 -20.75 22.17
N ILE A 122 -18.50 -20.09 23.14
CA ILE A 122 -19.07 -19.84 24.46
C ILE A 122 -19.66 -18.43 24.45
N PRO A 123 -20.97 -18.30 24.73
CA PRO A 123 -21.62 -16.98 24.79
C PRO A 123 -21.09 -16.14 25.95
N LEU A 124 -21.18 -14.81 25.81
CA LEU A 124 -20.85 -13.87 26.89
C LEU A 124 -22.00 -13.85 27.90
N THR A 125 -21.71 -14.21 29.15
CA THR A 125 -22.70 -14.28 30.25
C THR A 125 -22.29 -13.38 31.41
N ASP A 126 -23.22 -13.13 32.33
CA ASP A 126 -22.95 -12.41 33.58
C ASP A 126 -21.82 -13.07 34.38
N GLU A 127 -21.79 -14.42 34.42
CA GLU A 127 -20.73 -15.20 35.04
C GLU A 127 -19.35 -14.94 34.39
N THR A 128 -19.32 -14.84 33.04
CA THR A 128 -18.09 -14.55 32.31
C THR A 128 -17.54 -13.17 32.68
N ILE A 129 -18.42 -12.17 32.81
CA ILE A 129 -18.05 -10.82 33.24
C ILE A 129 -17.59 -10.82 34.71
N MET A 130 -18.30 -11.53 35.58
CA MET A 130 -17.91 -11.68 36.99
C MET A 130 -16.49 -12.24 37.11
N ASN A 131 -16.20 -13.34 36.41
CA ASN A 131 -14.88 -13.96 36.37
C ASN A 131 -13.78 -13.00 35.85
N HIS A 132 -14.12 -12.10 34.92
CA HIS A 132 -13.19 -11.07 34.44
C HIS A 132 -12.92 -10.00 35.50
N LEU A 133 -13.97 -9.51 36.14
CA LEU A 133 -13.88 -8.48 37.19
C LEU A 133 -13.19 -9.01 38.46
N GLU A 134 -13.33 -10.30 38.76
CA GLU A 134 -12.64 -10.98 39.90
C GLU A 134 -11.19 -11.39 39.55
N GLY A 135 -10.76 -11.25 38.30
CA GLY A 135 -9.41 -11.61 37.86
C GLY A 135 -9.19 -13.07 37.49
N LEU A 136 -10.22 -13.91 37.54
CA LEU A 136 -10.13 -15.33 37.21
C LEU A 136 -9.86 -15.56 35.71
N GLN A 137 -10.24 -14.59 34.86
CA GLN A 137 -9.93 -14.60 33.43
C GLN A 137 -9.81 -13.16 32.89
N THR A 138 -9.11 -13.00 31.78
CA THR A 138 -9.08 -11.74 31.03
C THR A 138 -9.81 -11.94 29.72
N ILE A 139 -10.80 -11.09 29.46
CA ILE A 139 -11.60 -11.18 28.25
C ILE A 139 -11.60 -9.87 27.45
N GLY A 140 -11.95 -10.00 26.16
CA GLY A 140 -12.27 -8.89 25.26
C GLY A 140 -13.54 -9.20 24.51
N ILE A 141 -14.12 -8.18 23.92
CA ILE A 141 -15.33 -8.28 23.10
C ILE A 141 -15.01 -8.04 21.64
N TYR A 142 -15.90 -8.51 20.77
CA TYR A 142 -15.96 -8.16 19.36
C TYR A 142 -17.04 -7.09 19.15
N PRO A 143 -16.69 -5.80 19.02
CA PRO A 143 -17.67 -4.71 18.95
C PRO A 143 -18.56 -4.76 17.70
N LEU A 144 -18.07 -5.37 16.61
CA LEU A 144 -18.75 -5.44 15.34
C LEU A 144 -19.77 -6.58 15.31
N LEU A 145 -21.06 -6.23 15.26
CA LEU A 145 -22.17 -7.17 15.16
C LEU A 145 -22.31 -7.74 13.74
N PRO A 146 -22.92 -8.92 13.57
CA PRO A 146 -23.08 -9.58 12.25
C PRO A 146 -23.71 -8.68 11.18
N GLU A 147 -24.64 -7.79 11.58
CA GLU A 147 -25.41 -6.88 10.72
C GLU A 147 -24.61 -5.61 10.33
N GLY A 148 -23.32 -5.51 10.71
CA GLY A 148 -22.51 -4.32 10.46
C GLY A 148 -22.85 -3.13 11.37
N ARG A 149 -23.36 -3.41 12.57
CA ARG A 149 -23.69 -2.41 13.61
C ARG A 149 -22.76 -2.55 14.81
N CYS A 150 -22.75 -1.54 15.69
CA CYS A 150 -22.03 -1.56 16.95
C CYS A 150 -22.70 -0.71 18.02
N HIS A 151 -22.46 -1.01 19.31
CA HIS A 151 -22.96 -0.24 20.45
C HIS A 151 -21.95 0.74 21.02
N LEU A 152 -20.69 0.61 20.60
CA LEU A 152 -19.61 1.48 21.06
C LEU A 152 -18.59 1.71 19.94
N LEU A 153 -17.84 2.79 20.11
CA LEU A 153 -16.61 3.07 19.37
C LEU A 153 -15.50 3.28 20.39
N ALA A 154 -14.35 2.61 20.18
CA ALA A 154 -13.16 2.89 20.97
C ALA A 154 -11.99 3.28 20.06
N ILE A 155 -11.10 4.13 20.58
CA ILE A 155 -9.84 4.52 19.93
C ILE A 155 -8.71 4.09 20.85
N ASP A 156 -7.76 3.32 20.32
CA ASP A 156 -6.62 2.77 21.04
C ASP A 156 -5.34 3.59 20.79
N PHE A 157 -4.63 3.93 21.84
CA PHE A 157 -3.35 4.63 21.82
C PHE A 157 -2.29 3.75 22.50
N ASP A 158 -1.28 3.29 21.77
CA ASP A 158 -0.27 2.32 22.25
C ASP A 158 1.18 2.70 21.93
N LYS A 159 1.45 3.98 21.56
CA LYS A 159 2.80 4.47 21.24
C LYS A 159 3.35 5.33 22.38
N ASP A 160 4.61 5.69 22.31
CA ASP A 160 5.31 6.49 23.32
C ASP A 160 4.59 7.81 23.65
N SER A 161 3.94 8.43 22.66
CA SER A 161 3.15 9.67 22.78
C SER A 161 1.68 9.47 23.22
N TRP A 162 1.30 8.27 23.67
CA TRP A 162 -0.09 7.95 23.96
C TRP A 162 -0.78 8.90 24.95
N ARG A 163 -0.01 9.45 25.91
CA ARG A 163 -0.54 10.35 26.94
C ARG A 163 -1.02 11.67 26.32
N GLU A 164 -0.14 12.31 25.59
CA GLU A 164 -0.38 13.58 24.92
C GLU A 164 -1.47 13.43 23.83
N ASP A 165 -1.42 12.33 23.09
CA ASP A 165 -2.36 12.05 22.00
C ASP A 165 -3.78 11.78 22.52
N ALA A 166 -3.91 10.98 23.60
CA ALA A 166 -5.20 10.67 24.22
C ALA A 166 -5.82 11.89 24.89
N VAL A 167 -5.04 12.69 25.62
CA VAL A 167 -5.52 13.93 26.27
C VAL A 167 -5.94 14.95 25.20
N ALA A 168 -5.21 15.09 24.11
CA ALA A 168 -5.57 15.98 23.01
C ALA A 168 -6.89 15.56 22.35
N LEU A 169 -7.07 14.25 22.11
CA LEU A 169 -8.32 13.74 21.55
C LEU A 169 -9.49 13.92 22.51
N LEU A 170 -9.30 13.71 23.80
CA LEU A 170 -10.32 13.95 24.83
C LEU A 170 -10.72 15.43 24.89
N GLY A 171 -9.75 16.35 24.83
CA GLY A 171 -9.99 17.79 24.75
C GLY A 171 -10.82 18.17 23.52
N THR A 172 -10.45 17.62 22.36
CA THR A 172 -11.21 17.84 21.11
C THR A 172 -12.63 17.27 21.22
N SER A 173 -12.81 16.07 21.83
CA SER A 173 -14.14 15.46 21.98
C SER A 173 -15.08 16.36 22.79
N ARG A 174 -14.57 16.99 23.85
CA ARG A 174 -15.31 17.95 24.68
C ARG A 174 -15.69 19.22 23.91
N LEU A 175 -14.76 19.78 23.14
CA LEU A 175 -15.01 20.97 22.32
C LEU A 175 -16.12 20.73 21.28
N ILE A 176 -16.17 19.53 20.70
CA ILE A 176 -17.18 19.14 19.70
C ILE A 176 -18.48 18.65 20.37
N GLY A 177 -18.46 18.43 21.70
CA GLY A 177 -19.61 17.92 22.44
C GLY A 177 -19.85 16.42 22.28
N ILE A 178 -18.77 15.65 22.05
CA ILE A 178 -18.81 14.18 21.97
C ILE A 178 -18.50 13.60 23.35
N PRO A 179 -19.42 12.88 24.01
CA PRO A 179 -19.13 12.19 25.27
C PRO A 179 -18.09 11.10 25.04
N ALA A 180 -17.05 11.11 25.85
CA ALA A 180 -15.97 10.15 25.77
C ALA A 180 -15.43 9.81 27.17
N ALA A 181 -15.07 8.53 27.39
CA ALA A 181 -14.50 8.04 28.63
C ALA A 181 -13.05 7.59 28.38
N PHE A 182 -12.13 8.05 29.23
CA PHE A 182 -10.70 7.83 29.08
C PHE A 182 -10.22 6.75 30.04
N GLU A 183 -9.68 5.64 29.50
CA GLU A 183 -9.20 4.47 30.24
C GLU A 183 -7.72 4.23 30.00
N ARG A 184 -6.97 3.88 31.03
CA ARG A 184 -5.61 3.35 30.87
C ARG A 184 -5.67 1.90 30.41
N SER A 185 -4.93 1.55 29.37
CA SER A 185 -4.90 0.18 28.84
C SER A 185 -4.34 -0.85 29.82
N ARG A 186 -4.59 -2.14 29.57
CA ARG A 186 -4.13 -3.25 30.42
C ARG A 186 -2.61 -3.28 30.63
N SER A 187 -1.84 -2.91 29.62
CA SER A 187 -0.37 -2.86 29.72
C SER A 187 0.16 -1.71 30.58
N GLY A 188 -0.66 -0.68 30.83
CA GLY A 188 -0.25 0.57 31.46
C GLY A 188 0.48 1.54 30.51
N ASN A 189 0.89 1.07 29.32
CA ASN A 189 1.64 1.82 28.31
C ASN A 189 0.75 2.22 27.11
N GLY A 190 -0.50 2.54 27.38
CA GLY A 190 -1.46 2.95 26.37
C GLY A 190 -2.78 3.37 27.00
N ALA A 191 -3.73 3.74 26.16
CA ALA A 191 -5.06 4.17 26.59
C ALA A 191 -6.13 3.80 25.57
N HIS A 192 -7.36 3.67 26.07
CA HIS A 192 -8.55 3.60 25.22
C HIS A 192 -9.43 4.81 25.50
N ILE A 193 -9.96 5.42 24.44
CA ILE A 193 -11.02 6.41 24.55
C ILE A 193 -12.31 5.80 24.04
N TRP A 194 -13.28 5.66 24.93
CA TRP A 194 -14.55 4.98 24.70
C TRP A 194 -15.68 5.98 24.43
N MET A 195 -16.47 5.70 23.43
CA MET A 195 -17.71 6.40 23.11
C MET A 195 -18.83 5.36 23.01
N PHE A 196 -19.94 5.58 23.69
CA PHE A 196 -21.03 4.64 23.80
C PHE A 196 -22.28 5.17 23.10
N PHE A 197 -23.00 4.31 22.41
CA PHE A 197 -24.24 4.66 21.74
C PHE A 197 -25.45 4.18 22.57
N SER A 198 -26.56 4.95 22.56
CA SER A 198 -27.78 4.59 23.26
C SER A 198 -28.43 3.33 22.70
N GLU A 199 -28.26 3.08 21.40
CA GLU A 199 -28.65 1.87 20.69
C GLU A 199 -27.60 1.50 19.64
N ALA A 200 -27.71 0.32 18.99
CA ALA A 200 -26.80 -0.08 17.96
C ALA A 200 -26.89 0.87 16.76
N VAL A 201 -25.76 1.40 16.33
CA VAL A 201 -25.60 2.27 15.14
C VAL A 201 -24.82 1.55 14.05
N SER A 202 -24.82 2.08 12.83
CA SER A 202 -23.97 1.58 11.75
C SER A 202 -22.49 1.67 12.15
N ALA A 203 -21.73 0.58 12.02
CA ALA A 203 -20.29 0.57 12.28
C ALA A 203 -19.55 1.56 11.37
N ARG A 204 -20.07 1.81 10.17
CA ARG A 204 -19.56 2.83 9.24
C ARG A 204 -19.70 4.23 9.85
N ASP A 205 -20.87 4.55 10.40
CA ASP A 205 -21.14 5.88 10.97
C ASP A 205 -20.36 6.10 12.27
N ALA A 206 -20.30 5.09 13.13
CA ALA A 206 -19.44 5.13 14.32
C ALA A 206 -17.97 5.39 13.95
N ARG A 207 -17.45 4.68 12.95
CA ARG A 207 -16.09 4.87 12.47
C ARG A 207 -15.88 6.23 11.81
N ASN A 208 -16.85 6.74 11.06
CA ASN A 208 -16.80 8.08 10.48
C ASN A 208 -16.71 9.15 11.57
N LEU A 209 -17.42 8.98 12.69
CA LEU A 209 -17.29 9.84 13.87
C LEU A 209 -15.86 9.79 14.44
N GLY A 210 -15.28 8.60 14.59
CA GLY A 210 -13.90 8.43 15.05
C GLY A 210 -12.88 9.08 14.12
N CYS A 211 -13.04 8.90 12.82
CA CYS A 211 -12.19 9.56 11.81
C CYS A 211 -12.33 11.09 11.86
N TYR A 212 -13.53 11.61 12.05
CA TYR A 212 -13.78 13.04 12.22
C TYR A 212 -13.05 13.58 13.45
N LEU A 213 -13.24 12.94 14.60
CA LEU A 213 -12.58 13.32 15.85
C LEU A 213 -11.05 13.32 15.74
N ILE A 214 -10.46 12.27 15.14
CA ILE A 214 -9.00 12.19 14.87
C ILE A 214 -8.57 13.34 13.95
N THR A 215 -9.33 13.64 12.88
CA THR A 215 -9.01 14.70 11.92
C THR A 215 -9.00 16.08 12.61
N GLU A 216 -9.99 16.37 13.45
CA GLU A 216 -10.08 17.61 14.21
C GLU A 216 -8.97 17.71 15.26
N THR A 217 -8.67 16.59 15.95
CA THR A 217 -7.56 16.57 16.90
C THR A 217 -6.22 16.85 16.23
N MET A 218 -5.99 16.33 15.02
CA MET A 218 -4.79 16.62 14.24
C MET A 218 -4.68 18.11 13.87
N SER A 219 -5.78 18.83 13.84
CA SER A 219 -5.76 20.27 13.60
C SER A 219 -5.27 21.08 14.81
N SER A 220 -5.29 20.50 16.00
CA SER A 220 -4.82 21.12 17.25
C SER A 220 -3.56 20.49 17.83
N ASN A 221 -3.27 19.22 17.50
CA ASN A 221 -2.11 18.47 18.02
C ASN A 221 -1.12 18.13 16.88
N ARG A 222 0.15 18.56 17.03
CA ARG A 222 1.23 18.32 16.06
C ARG A 222 1.66 16.86 15.96
N ASN A 223 1.50 16.08 17.02
CA ASN A 223 2.13 14.77 17.17
C ASN A 223 1.23 13.60 16.82
N LEU A 224 -0.10 13.81 16.72
CA LEU A 224 -1.02 12.71 16.42
C LEU A 224 -0.72 12.10 15.05
N PRO A 225 -0.32 10.81 14.97
CA PRO A 225 0.13 10.20 13.73
C PRO A 225 -1.05 9.74 12.86
N MET A 226 -0.84 9.69 11.52
CA MET A 226 -1.83 9.15 10.57
C MET A 226 -2.23 7.69 10.84
N SER A 227 -1.39 6.90 11.53
CA SER A 227 -1.73 5.54 11.94
C SER A 227 -2.86 5.46 12.97
N SER A 228 -3.24 6.56 13.61
CA SER A 228 -4.39 6.61 14.54
C SER A 228 -5.72 6.25 13.86
N TYR A 229 -5.85 6.46 12.55
CA TYR A 229 -7.02 6.03 11.78
C TYR A 229 -7.21 4.50 11.73
N ASP A 230 -6.17 3.71 12.03
CA ASP A 230 -6.21 2.25 12.04
C ASP A 230 -6.55 1.67 13.42
N ARG A 231 -6.62 2.53 14.45
CA ARG A 231 -6.82 2.18 15.86
C ARG A 231 -8.26 2.32 16.32
N LEU A 232 -9.22 2.21 15.40
CA LEU A 232 -10.65 2.28 15.70
C LEU A 232 -11.23 0.88 15.95
N PHE A 233 -12.12 0.77 16.93
CA PHE A 233 -12.87 -0.45 17.26
C PHE A 233 -14.38 -0.15 17.28
N PRO A 234 -15.15 -0.57 16.28
CA PRO A 234 -14.75 -1.43 15.15
C PRO A 234 -13.94 -0.70 14.09
N ASN A 235 -13.01 -1.42 13.43
CA ASN A 235 -12.20 -0.87 12.33
C ASN A 235 -12.77 -1.15 10.93
N GLN A 236 -13.83 -1.95 10.83
CA GLN A 236 -14.47 -2.35 9.57
C GLN A 236 -15.97 -2.08 9.60
N ASP A 237 -16.58 -1.94 8.42
CA ASP A 237 -18.01 -1.68 8.27
C ASP A 237 -18.84 -2.97 8.37
N SER A 238 -18.25 -4.12 8.11
CA SER A 238 -18.90 -5.43 8.13
C SER A 238 -17.96 -6.51 8.65
N VAL A 239 -18.54 -7.57 9.21
CA VAL A 239 -17.78 -8.72 9.71
C VAL A 239 -17.08 -9.41 8.54
N PRO A 240 -15.76 -9.68 8.65
CA PRO A 240 -15.02 -10.43 7.63
C PRO A 240 -15.57 -11.85 7.45
N LYS A 241 -15.59 -12.36 6.21
CA LYS A 241 -15.92 -13.77 5.95
C LYS A 241 -14.96 -14.69 6.74
N GLY A 242 -15.50 -15.56 7.56
CA GLY A 242 -14.74 -16.46 8.42
C GLY A 242 -13.94 -15.75 9.52
N GLY A 243 -14.41 -14.60 10.01
CA GLY A 243 -13.81 -13.83 11.10
C GLY A 243 -14.85 -13.23 12.04
N PHE A 244 -14.39 -12.47 13.04
CA PHE A 244 -15.21 -11.82 14.06
C PHE A 244 -15.09 -10.28 14.01
N GLY A 245 -14.22 -9.74 13.19
CA GLY A 245 -13.74 -8.36 13.28
C GLY A 245 -12.55 -8.23 14.25
N ASN A 246 -12.17 -6.98 14.56
CA ASN A 246 -11.19 -6.72 15.60
C ASN A 246 -11.84 -6.84 17.00
N LEU A 247 -11.03 -7.21 17.97
CA LEU A 247 -11.45 -7.32 19.37
C LEU A 247 -10.81 -6.18 20.18
N ILE A 248 -11.44 -5.82 21.30
CA ILE A 248 -10.90 -4.90 22.30
C ILE A 248 -11.02 -5.55 23.69
N ALA A 249 -9.96 -5.42 24.50
CA ALA A 249 -9.97 -5.90 25.88
C ALA A 249 -10.93 -5.07 26.73
N LEU A 250 -11.60 -5.71 27.68
CA LEU A 250 -12.50 -5.02 28.59
C LEU A 250 -11.73 -4.38 29.75
N PRO A 251 -12.20 -3.24 30.30
CA PRO A 251 -11.64 -2.62 31.49
C PRO A 251 -12.01 -3.37 32.77
N PHE A 252 -11.46 -2.91 33.91
CA PHE A 252 -11.75 -3.38 35.28
C PHE A 252 -11.32 -4.82 35.59
N GLN A 253 -10.43 -5.41 34.80
CA GLN A 253 -9.85 -6.70 35.13
C GLN A 253 -8.97 -6.58 36.40
N LYS A 254 -9.28 -7.36 37.45
CA LYS A 254 -8.73 -7.20 38.79
C LYS A 254 -7.21 -7.14 38.87
N GLU A 255 -6.51 -8.09 38.21
CA GLU A 255 -5.03 -8.10 38.27
C GLU A 255 -4.40 -6.86 37.61
N ALA A 256 -5.06 -6.26 36.60
CA ALA A 256 -4.64 -5.03 36.00
C ALA A 256 -5.02 -3.81 36.84
N VAL A 257 -6.20 -3.83 37.47
CA VAL A 257 -6.65 -2.81 38.42
C VAL A 257 -5.70 -2.68 39.60
N ASP A 258 -5.27 -3.82 40.16
CA ASP A 258 -4.32 -3.86 41.31
C ASP A 258 -2.95 -3.21 40.95
N LYS A 259 -2.66 -3.09 39.64
CA LYS A 259 -1.48 -2.39 39.08
C LYS A 259 -1.79 -0.94 38.63
N GLY A 260 -2.99 -0.43 38.90
CA GLY A 260 -3.45 0.90 38.46
C GLY A 260 -3.79 1.01 36.96
N ASN A 261 -4.02 -0.13 36.29
CA ASN A 261 -4.39 -0.20 34.89
C ASN A 261 -5.87 -0.57 34.69
N THR A 262 -6.39 -0.49 33.48
CA THR A 262 -7.80 -0.75 33.13
C THR A 262 -8.80 0.07 33.96
N LEU A 263 -8.40 1.28 34.36
CA LEU A 263 -9.19 2.24 35.14
C LEU A 263 -9.46 3.49 34.29
N PHE A 264 -10.61 4.11 34.49
CA PHE A 264 -10.90 5.44 33.96
C PHE A 264 -10.07 6.50 34.68
N LEU A 265 -9.59 7.45 33.90
CA LEU A 265 -8.66 8.49 34.31
C LEU A 265 -9.30 9.88 34.22
N ASP A 266 -8.79 10.79 35.04
CA ASP A 266 -8.96 12.24 34.87
C ASP A 266 -7.96 12.82 33.86
N ASP A 267 -8.00 14.14 33.65
CA ASP A 267 -7.13 14.85 32.71
C ASP A 267 -5.64 14.86 33.14
N ASP A 268 -5.38 14.64 34.43
CA ASP A 268 -4.03 14.51 34.99
C ASP A 268 -3.50 13.06 34.94
N LEU A 269 -4.19 12.17 34.21
CA LEU A 269 -3.86 10.74 34.07
C LEU A 269 -3.94 9.96 35.37
N ARG A 270 -4.70 10.45 36.38
CA ARG A 270 -4.92 9.77 37.66
C ARG A 270 -6.21 8.96 37.60
N PRO A 271 -6.24 7.77 38.20
CA PRO A 271 -7.49 7.00 38.29
C PRO A 271 -8.56 7.79 39.07
N LEU A 272 -9.76 7.82 38.49
CA LEU A 272 -10.93 8.41 39.15
C LEU A 272 -11.25 7.65 40.47
N PRO A 273 -11.63 8.32 41.53
CA PRO A 273 -11.86 7.68 42.82
C PRO A 273 -13.07 6.76 42.86
N ASP A 274 -14.15 7.10 42.10
CA ASP A 274 -15.34 6.27 41.97
C ASP A 274 -15.52 5.85 40.50
N GLN A 275 -15.00 4.68 40.15
CA GLN A 275 -15.03 4.11 38.82
C GLN A 275 -16.44 3.72 38.37
N TRP A 276 -17.27 3.23 39.28
CA TRP A 276 -18.63 2.77 38.98
C TRP A 276 -19.58 3.98 38.87
N GLY A 277 -19.48 4.96 39.75
CA GLY A 277 -20.23 6.21 39.66
C GLY A 277 -19.90 6.95 38.37
N PHE A 278 -18.62 7.01 38.00
CA PHE A 278 -18.21 7.59 36.71
C PHE A 278 -18.86 6.84 35.55
N LEU A 279 -18.73 5.50 35.46
CA LEU A 279 -19.31 4.72 34.37
C LEU A 279 -20.84 4.95 34.29
N ALA A 280 -21.53 5.02 35.41
CA ALA A 280 -22.97 5.28 35.46
C ALA A 280 -23.33 6.68 34.94
N SER A 281 -22.42 7.65 35.03
CA SER A 281 -22.62 9.05 34.60
C SER A 281 -22.27 9.31 33.14
N VAL A 282 -21.61 8.36 32.48
CA VAL A 282 -21.19 8.53 31.07
C VAL A 282 -22.40 8.64 30.17
N GLU A 283 -22.49 9.75 29.45
CA GLU A 283 -23.55 9.96 28.44
C GLU A 283 -23.38 9.06 27.23
N ARG A 284 -24.52 8.63 26.68
CA ARG A 284 -24.55 7.85 25.44
C ARG A 284 -24.96 8.73 24.26
N ILE A 285 -24.30 8.54 23.14
CA ILE A 285 -24.58 9.24 21.89
C ILE A 285 -25.86 8.65 21.29
N THR A 286 -26.91 9.45 21.10
CA THR A 286 -28.11 9.02 20.40
C THR A 286 -27.89 9.01 18.88
N PRO A 287 -28.64 8.21 18.10
CA PRO A 287 -28.54 8.22 16.63
C PRO A 287 -28.74 9.61 16.02
N GLY A 288 -29.67 10.40 16.56
CA GLY A 288 -29.90 11.78 16.09
C GLY A 288 -28.69 12.69 16.37
N LYS A 289 -28.02 12.56 17.53
CA LYS A 289 -26.79 13.29 17.84
C LYS A 289 -25.66 12.85 16.91
N LEU A 290 -25.51 11.53 16.66
CA LEU A 290 -24.51 11.00 15.72
C LEU A 290 -24.73 11.56 14.31
N GLU A 291 -25.94 11.53 13.80
CA GLU A 291 -26.27 12.07 12.48
C GLU A 291 -25.97 13.59 12.38
N GLY A 292 -26.28 14.35 13.44
CA GLY A 292 -25.92 15.76 13.53
C GLY A 292 -24.42 16.01 13.44
N LEU A 293 -23.62 15.27 14.21
CA LEU A 293 -22.16 15.34 14.19
C LEU A 293 -21.58 14.96 12.83
N LEU A 294 -22.10 13.93 12.17
CA LEU A 294 -21.66 13.54 10.85
C LEU A 294 -22.05 14.55 9.76
N ARG A 295 -23.20 15.21 9.89
CA ARG A 295 -23.56 16.32 9.00
C ARG A 295 -22.61 17.50 9.16
N GLU A 296 -22.23 17.83 10.37
CA GLU A 296 -21.25 18.89 10.65
C GLU A 296 -19.87 18.51 10.10
N ALA A 297 -19.39 17.29 10.35
CA ALA A 297 -18.16 16.76 9.77
C ALA A 297 -18.11 16.90 8.23
N ASN A 298 -19.23 16.64 7.57
CA ASN A 298 -19.33 16.77 6.10
C ASN A 298 -19.34 18.23 5.61
N LYS A 299 -19.76 19.20 6.44
CA LYS A 299 -19.69 20.63 6.11
C LYS A 299 -18.26 21.18 6.22
N HIS A 300 -17.49 20.71 7.19
CA HIS A 300 -16.13 21.17 7.47
C HIS A 300 -15.06 20.63 6.51
N GLY A 301 -15.42 19.78 5.55
CA GLY A 301 -14.52 19.31 4.51
C GLY A 301 -14.08 17.87 4.67
N GLN A 302 -12.97 17.48 4.07
CA GLN A 302 -12.53 16.08 4.00
C GLN A 302 -12.16 15.50 5.37
N VAL A 303 -13.04 14.64 5.89
CA VAL A 303 -12.69 13.74 6.98
C VAL A 303 -11.77 12.66 6.40
N LEU A 304 -10.53 12.61 6.89
CA LEU A 304 -9.57 11.58 6.46
C LEU A 304 -10.01 10.19 6.93
N GLY A 305 -9.64 9.17 6.19
CA GLY A 305 -9.96 7.79 6.53
C GLY A 305 -11.43 7.38 6.29
N VAL A 306 -12.28 8.30 5.86
CA VAL A 306 -13.61 8.01 5.34
C VAL A 306 -13.48 7.80 3.84
N GLY A 307 -13.58 6.54 3.39
CA GLY A 307 -13.56 6.24 1.96
C GLY A 307 -14.68 6.99 1.25
N THR A 308 -14.34 7.92 0.36
CA THR A 308 -15.25 8.27 -0.72
C THR A 308 -15.41 7.01 -1.54
N GLY A 309 -16.56 6.37 -1.43
CA GLY A 309 -16.77 5.03 -1.97
C GLY A 309 -16.44 4.96 -3.45
N PHE A 310 -15.32 4.31 -3.79
CA PHE A 310 -15.12 3.80 -5.15
C PHE A 310 -16.27 2.89 -5.57
N ALA A 311 -16.99 2.27 -4.62
CA ALA A 311 -18.21 1.51 -4.87
C ALA A 311 -19.39 2.41 -5.27
N ASP A 312 -19.55 3.58 -4.63
CA ASP A 312 -20.60 4.54 -5.00
C ASP A 312 -20.33 5.19 -6.37
N MET A 313 -19.05 5.30 -6.79
CA MET A 313 -18.69 5.79 -8.13
C MET A 313 -18.95 4.77 -9.24
N ASP A 314 -18.99 3.46 -8.94
CA ASP A 314 -19.27 2.41 -9.94
C ASP A 314 -20.80 2.22 -10.16
N GLU A 315 -21.64 2.52 -9.13
CA GLU A 315 -23.10 2.46 -9.26
C GLU A 315 -23.70 3.72 -9.90
N GLN A 316 -23.12 4.91 -9.65
CA GLN A 316 -23.59 6.18 -10.21
C GLN A 316 -22.42 7.09 -10.59
N PRO A 317 -21.63 6.77 -11.62
CA PRO A 317 -20.47 7.57 -12.02
C PRO A 317 -20.80 9.01 -12.44
N TRP A 318 -22.04 9.26 -12.80
CA TRP A 318 -22.56 10.61 -13.11
C TRP A 318 -22.89 11.46 -11.86
N ALA A 319 -22.99 10.85 -10.69
CA ALA A 319 -23.21 11.55 -9.42
C ALA A 319 -21.92 12.01 -8.74
N ALA A 320 -20.74 11.72 -9.34
CA ALA A 320 -19.47 12.16 -8.82
C ALA A 320 -19.42 13.69 -8.72
N LYS A 321 -19.32 14.19 -7.50
CA LYS A 321 -19.20 15.63 -7.26
C LYS A 321 -17.87 16.14 -7.83
N PRO A 322 -17.85 17.25 -8.57
CA PRO A 322 -16.61 17.84 -9.07
C PRO A 322 -15.63 18.11 -7.94
N SER A 323 -14.34 17.84 -8.16
CA SER A 323 -13.28 17.96 -7.16
C SER A 323 -13.16 19.36 -6.53
N TRP A 324 -13.52 20.41 -7.26
CA TRP A 324 -13.55 21.79 -6.74
C TRP A 324 -14.57 22.04 -5.60
N ARG A 325 -15.54 21.13 -5.41
CA ARG A 325 -16.49 21.20 -4.26
C ARG A 325 -15.87 20.69 -2.94
N PHE A 326 -14.72 20.07 -2.99
CA PHE A 326 -13.99 19.59 -1.81
C PHE A 326 -12.92 20.59 -1.37
N LYS A 327 -13.27 21.90 -1.27
CA LYS A 327 -12.35 22.87 -0.67
C LYS A 327 -12.08 22.45 0.78
N SER A 328 -10.81 22.33 1.10
CA SER A 328 -10.41 22.15 2.50
C SER A 328 -10.85 23.36 3.29
N PRO A 329 -11.36 23.20 4.53
CA PRO A 329 -11.76 24.33 5.35
C PRO A 329 -10.56 25.28 5.54
N PRO A 330 -10.80 26.60 5.66
CA PRO A 330 -9.73 27.56 5.89
C PRO A 330 -9.00 27.20 7.19
N LEU A 331 -7.67 27.34 7.18
CA LEU A 331 -6.87 27.18 8.38
C LEU A 331 -7.22 28.31 9.37
N GLN A 332 -7.45 27.93 10.62
CA GLN A 332 -7.71 28.89 11.71
C GLN A 332 -6.37 29.37 12.30
N GLY A 333 -6.27 30.65 12.59
CA GLY A 333 -5.10 31.27 13.21
C GLY A 333 -4.14 31.94 12.22
N PRO A 334 -3.13 32.63 12.72
CA PRO A 334 -2.15 33.32 11.88
C PRO A 334 -1.32 32.32 11.08
N LEU A 335 -1.20 32.55 9.78
CA LEU A 335 -0.30 31.83 8.89
C LEU A 335 1.06 32.55 8.87
N PRO A 336 2.19 31.81 8.77
CA PRO A 336 3.50 32.40 8.57
C PRO A 336 3.57 33.07 7.18
N GLU A 337 4.36 34.13 7.05
CA GLU A 337 4.61 34.76 5.75
C GLU A 337 5.44 33.88 4.84
N SER A 338 6.40 33.13 5.41
CA SER A 338 7.26 32.21 4.68
C SER A 338 7.55 30.93 5.46
N ILE A 339 7.91 29.88 4.74
CA ILE A 339 8.34 28.58 5.29
C ILE A 339 9.69 28.20 4.68
N ILE A 340 10.62 27.77 5.54
CA ILE A 340 11.92 27.27 5.11
C ILE A 340 11.83 25.78 4.80
N ALA A 341 12.34 25.38 3.64
CA ALA A 341 12.49 23.99 3.27
C ALA A 341 13.85 23.71 2.63
N VAL A 342 14.38 22.51 2.86
CA VAL A 342 15.62 22.01 2.27
C VAL A 342 15.30 20.84 1.35
N LEU A 343 15.70 20.94 0.09
CA LEU A 343 15.56 19.89 -0.90
C LEU A 343 16.84 19.05 -0.99
N GLY A 344 16.76 17.82 -0.51
CA GLY A 344 17.84 16.84 -0.53
C GLY A 344 17.37 15.51 -1.12
N ASN A 345 17.63 14.40 -0.42
CA ASN A 345 17.02 13.11 -0.76
C ASN A 345 15.50 13.09 -0.49
N GLN A 346 15.02 13.95 0.39
CA GLN A 346 13.62 14.31 0.64
C GLN A 346 13.49 15.83 0.65
N LEU A 347 12.26 16.31 0.76
CA LEU A 347 11.94 17.71 0.97
C LEU A 347 11.70 17.91 2.47
N TYR A 348 12.65 18.54 3.17
CA TYR A 348 12.64 18.77 4.61
C TYR A 348 12.07 20.15 4.94
N ILE A 349 10.93 20.21 5.60
CA ILE A 349 10.25 21.45 5.96
C ILE A 349 10.45 21.69 7.45
N GLU A 350 10.91 22.86 7.85
CA GLU A 350 11.08 23.24 9.25
C GLU A 350 9.72 23.31 9.97
N LYS A 351 9.64 22.71 11.16
CA LYS A 351 8.42 22.70 11.99
C LYS A 351 8.25 23.99 12.83
N GLY A 352 9.34 24.74 12.98
CA GLY A 352 9.34 25.99 13.77
C GLY A 352 8.29 26.99 13.25
N GLY A 353 7.47 27.54 14.15
CA GLY A 353 6.46 28.53 13.76
C GLY A 353 5.23 28.00 13.03
N LEU A 354 5.20 26.73 12.60
CA LEU A 354 4.01 26.16 11.93
C LEU A 354 2.92 25.81 12.94
N SER A 355 1.67 26.14 12.61
CA SER A 355 0.52 25.66 13.38
C SER A 355 0.33 24.13 13.19
N PRO A 356 -0.24 23.40 14.16
CA PRO A 356 -0.54 21.97 13.99
C PRO A 356 -1.38 21.69 12.74
N ALA A 357 -2.37 22.52 12.46
CA ALA A 357 -3.24 22.40 11.32
C ALA A 357 -2.49 22.53 9.98
N LEU A 358 -1.58 23.50 9.86
CA LEU A 358 -0.73 23.68 8.67
C LEU A 358 0.25 22.52 8.50
N LEU A 359 0.92 22.11 9.59
CA LEU A 359 1.85 20.98 9.56
C LEU A 359 1.14 19.68 9.12
N ASN A 360 -0.06 19.42 9.62
CA ASN A 360 -0.82 18.25 9.19
C ASN A 360 -1.30 18.38 7.74
N ARG A 361 -1.63 19.57 7.28
CA ARG A 361 -1.94 19.79 5.85
C ARG A 361 -0.75 19.52 4.95
N ILE A 362 0.45 19.94 5.37
CA ILE A 362 1.72 19.61 4.69
C ILE A 362 1.96 18.10 4.66
N ARG A 363 1.80 17.38 5.78
CA ARG A 363 1.94 15.91 5.81
C ARG A 363 0.97 15.20 4.86
N ARG A 364 -0.23 15.77 4.66
CA ARG A 364 -1.26 15.20 3.77
C ARG A 364 -0.85 15.24 2.30
N VAL A 365 0.05 16.13 1.88
CA VAL A 365 0.62 16.15 0.53
C VAL A 365 1.28 14.81 0.21
N ALA A 366 1.88 14.15 1.21
CA ALA A 366 2.51 12.83 1.06
C ALA A 366 1.63 11.68 1.60
N ALA A 367 0.30 11.85 1.68
CA ALA A 367 -0.60 10.83 2.21
C ALA A 367 -1.81 10.60 1.30
N PHE A 368 -2.28 9.35 1.22
CA PHE A 368 -3.48 8.99 0.46
C PHE A 368 -4.18 7.78 1.05
N GLN A 369 -5.46 7.60 0.71
CA GLN A 369 -6.25 6.45 1.13
C GLN A 369 -5.71 5.17 0.49
N ASN A 370 -5.54 4.10 1.28
CA ASN A 370 -5.04 2.82 0.80
C ASN A 370 -6.13 2.04 0.05
N PRO A 371 -6.06 1.89 -1.28
CA PRO A 371 -7.10 1.21 -2.04
C PRO A 371 -7.24 -0.28 -1.67
N GLU A 372 -6.17 -0.91 -1.21
CA GLU A 372 -6.19 -2.30 -0.77
C GLU A 372 -7.03 -2.50 0.49
N PHE A 373 -6.98 -1.54 1.43
CA PHE A 373 -7.82 -1.56 2.62
C PHE A 373 -9.30 -1.60 2.24
N TYR A 374 -9.75 -0.66 1.42
CA TYR A 374 -11.14 -0.56 1.00
C TYR A 374 -11.59 -1.75 0.14
N LYS A 375 -10.70 -2.25 -0.72
CA LYS A 375 -10.96 -3.47 -1.49
C LYS A 375 -11.17 -4.69 -0.58
N LYS A 376 -10.31 -4.87 0.43
CA LYS A 376 -10.46 -5.95 1.43
C LYS A 376 -11.76 -5.78 2.22
N GLN A 377 -12.09 -4.57 2.63
CA GLN A 377 -13.33 -4.27 3.34
C GLN A 377 -14.57 -4.63 2.51
N ASN A 378 -14.62 -4.21 1.23
CA ASN A 378 -15.74 -4.51 0.32
C ASN A 378 -15.87 -6.02 0.04
N LEU A 379 -14.75 -6.74 -0.02
CA LEU A 379 -14.72 -8.19 -0.18
C LEU A 379 -14.96 -8.94 1.14
N ARG A 380 -15.22 -8.24 2.25
CA ARG A 380 -15.36 -8.80 3.60
C ARG A 380 -14.15 -9.66 4.00
N LEU A 381 -12.94 -9.19 3.65
CA LEU A 381 -11.68 -9.80 4.08
C LEU A 381 -11.14 -9.05 5.31
N SER A 382 -10.27 -9.70 6.08
CA SER A 382 -9.61 -9.05 7.22
C SER A 382 -8.69 -7.92 6.76
N THR A 383 -8.81 -6.75 7.39
CA THR A 383 -7.97 -5.56 7.16
C THR A 383 -6.89 -5.36 8.23
N ALA A 384 -6.74 -6.28 9.19
CA ALA A 384 -5.92 -6.15 10.39
C ALA A 384 -4.44 -5.76 10.14
N LEU A 385 -3.88 -6.14 8.97
CA LEU A 385 -2.49 -5.83 8.60
C LEU A 385 -2.40 -4.85 7.42
N THR A 386 -3.49 -4.16 7.11
CA THR A 386 -3.56 -3.26 5.96
C THR A 386 -3.94 -1.88 6.48
N PRO A 387 -3.04 -0.90 6.46
CA PRO A 387 -3.34 0.43 6.95
C PRO A 387 -4.41 1.10 6.07
N ARG A 388 -5.26 1.91 6.70
CA ARG A 388 -6.31 2.69 6.03
C ARG A 388 -5.74 3.82 5.18
N MET A 389 -4.71 4.47 5.72
CA MET A 389 -3.98 5.55 5.06
C MET A 389 -2.55 5.11 4.79
N ILE A 390 -2.02 5.48 3.63
CA ILE A 390 -0.60 5.40 3.33
C ILE A 390 -0.05 6.81 3.48
N CYS A 391 0.97 6.97 4.33
CA CYS A 391 1.68 8.22 4.54
C CYS A 391 3.17 8.00 4.26
N CYS A 392 3.69 8.71 3.28
CA CYS A 392 5.10 8.68 2.90
C CYS A 392 5.91 9.81 3.56
N ALA A 393 5.26 10.68 4.36
CA ALA A 393 5.96 11.69 5.16
C ALA A 393 6.69 11.05 6.35
N GLU A 394 7.83 11.60 6.72
CA GLU A 394 8.64 11.23 7.90
C GLU A 394 8.72 12.38 8.88
N ASP A 395 8.67 12.06 10.15
CA ASP A 395 8.84 13.04 11.23
C ASP A 395 10.27 12.98 11.79
N PHE A 396 10.95 14.13 11.74
CA PHE A 396 12.23 14.39 12.37
C PHE A 396 12.02 15.35 13.55
N PRO A 397 12.94 15.48 14.50
CA PRO A 397 12.76 16.37 15.67
C PRO A 397 12.36 17.81 15.27
N HIS A 398 13.03 18.40 14.30
CA HIS A 398 12.82 19.80 13.88
C HIS A 398 12.21 19.94 12.47
N HIS A 399 12.05 18.85 11.71
CA HIS A 399 11.56 18.89 10.33
C HIS A 399 10.47 17.85 10.10
N VAL A 400 9.69 18.06 9.06
CA VAL A 400 8.92 17.00 8.40
C VAL A 400 9.52 16.78 7.03
N GLY A 401 9.86 15.51 6.72
CA GLY A 401 10.36 15.09 5.42
C GLY A 401 9.22 14.60 4.53
N LEU A 402 9.08 15.17 3.35
CA LEU A 402 8.21 14.67 2.29
C LEU A 402 9.05 14.05 1.18
N PRO A 403 8.55 13.05 0.45
CA PRO A 403 9.20 12.61 -0.79
C PRO A 403 9.41 13.80 -1.74
N ARG A 404 10.56 13.85 -2.40
CA ARG A 404 10.97 15.00 -3.22
C ARG A 404 9.99 15.39 -4.33
N GLY A 405 9.27 14.40 -4.89
CA GLY A 405 8.28 14.64 -5.94
C GLY A 405 7.02 15.37 -5.47
N CYS A 406 6.87 15.60 -4.15
CA CYS A 406 5.78 16.39 -3.58
C CYS A 406 6.04 17.90 -3.65
N LEU A 407 7.17 18.34 -4.21
CA LEU A 407 7.55 19.76 -4.26
C LEU A 407 6.50 20.61 -5.00
N ASP A 408 6.05 20.18 -6.17
CA ASP A 408 5.05 20.92 -6.96
C ASP A 408 3.74 21.10 -6.20
N GLU A 409 3.26 20.03 -5.57
CA GLU A 409 2.03 20.03 -4.77
C GLU A 409 2.18 20.87 -3.49
N LEU A 410 3.38 20.89 -2.89
CA LEU A 410 3.66 21.78 -1.76
C LEU A 410 3.63 23.25 -2.19
N ILE A 411 4.26 23.60 -3.32
CA ILE A 411 4.25 24.98 -3.86
C ILE A 411 2.82 25.43 -4.15
N GLU A 412 2.00 24.55 -4.76
CA GLU A 412 0.58 24.83 -5.01
C GLU A 412 -0.18 25.08 -3.71
N LEU A 413 -0.02 24.19 -2.72
CA LEU A 413 -0.65 24.34 -1.40
C LEU A 413 -0.27 25.66 -0.71
N LEU A 414 1.02 26.00 -0.68
CA LEU A 414 1.51 27.22 -0.04
C LEU A 414 1.04 28.47 -0.80
N GLY A 415 1.05 28.43 -2.13
CA GLY A 415 0.50 29.52 -2.98
C GLY A 415 -0.99 29.78 -2.74
N GLU A 416 -1.81 28.71 -2.56
CA GLU A 416 -3.23 28.85 -2.20
C GLU A 416 -3.43 29.51 -0.81
N LEU A 417 -2.44 29.36 0.09
CA LEU A 417 -2.47 29.92 1.44
C LEU A 417 -1.79 31.30 1.54
N GLY A 418 -1.17 31.78 0.47
CA GLY A 418 -0.43 33.03 0.45
C GLY A 418 0.87 32.97 1.28
N ILE A 419 1.50 31.78 1.34
CA ILE A 419 2.74 31.56 2.10
C ILE A 419 3.90 31.39 1.10
N ASP A 420 4.97 32.14 1.30
CA ASP A 420 6.18 32.02 0.49
C ASP A 420 7.03 30.81 0.90
N LEU A 421 7.68 30.17 -0.05
CA LEU A 421 8.60 29.05 0.18
C LEU A 421 10.05 29.49 0.00
N ASP A 422 10.81 29.56 1.10
CA ASP A 422 12.28 29.68 1.06
C ASP A 422 12.88 28.29 0.88
N LEU A 423 13.17 27.94 -0.39
CA LEU A 423 13.68 26.60 -0.75
C LEU A 423 15.19 26.64 -0.93
N ARG A 424 15.91 25.87 -0.10
CA ARG A 424 17.35 25.64 -0.22
C ARG A 424 17.60 24.30 -0.90
N ASP A 425 18.29 24.33 -2.04
CA ASP A 425 18.63 23.13 -2.79
C ASP A 425 20.01 22.61 -2.39
N GLU A 426 20.04 21.50 -1.64
CA GLU A 426 21.24 20.82 -1.14
C GLU A 426 21.52 19.52 -1.91
N ARG A 427 20.94 19.37 -3.10
CA ARG A 427 21.19 18.19 -3.94
C ARG A 427 22.54 18.34 -4.65
N PRO A 428 23.38 17.30 -4.68
CA PRO A 428 24.64 17.34 -5.43
C PRO A 428 24.36 17.50 -6.93
N LEU A 429 25.20 18.27 -7.58
CA LEU A 429 25.12 18.48 -9.04
C LEU A 429 25.46 17.21 -9.83
N GLY A 430 26.18 16.26 -9.20
CA GLY A 430 26.73 15.09 -9.84
C GLY A 430 28.08 15.35 -10.47
N ILE A 431 28.59 14.42 -11.25
CA ILE A 431 29.84 14.46 -11.96
C ILE A 431 29.54 14.69 -13.44
N ASP A 432 30.15 15.71 -14.05
CA ASP A 432 30.01 15.96 -15.48
C ASP A 432 30.57 14.80 -16.31
N ILE A 433 29.86 14.43 -17.37
CA ILE A 433 30.26 13.38 -18.29
C ILE A 433 30.32 13.94 -19.73
N GLU A 434 31.40 13.67 -20.44
CA GLU A 434 31.48 14.03 -21.85
C GLU A 434 30.75 13.00 -22.67
N THR A 435 29.57 13.36 -23.18
CA THR A 435 28.77 12.52 -24.03
C THR A 435 27.85 13.32 -24.94
N SER A 436 27.50 12.78 -26.07
CA SER A 436 26.52 13.37 -26.97
C SER A 436 25.53 12.29 -27.46
N PHE A 437 24.37 12.71 -27.90
CA PHE A 437 23.37 11.79 -28.42
C PHE A 437 23.65 11.48 -29.91
N ARG A 438 23.70 10.19 -30.25
CA ARG A 438 23.81 9.69 -31.63
C ARG A 438 22.43 9.35 -32.17
N GLY A 439 22.07 9.92 -33.31
CA GLY A 439 20.82 9.67 -34.01
C GLY A 439 19.86 10.85 -34.00
N GLU A 440 18.68 10.65 -34.51
CA GLU A 440 17.63 11.67 -34.60
C GLU A 440 16.38 11.22 -33.83
N LEU A 441 15.84 12.13 -33.01
CA LEU A 441 14.57 11.92 -32.34
C LEU A 441 13.41 12.15 -33.33
N THR A 442 12.43 11.26 -33.28
CA THR A 442 11.15 11.52 -33.99
C THR A 442 10.49 12.78 -33.44
N PRO A 443 9.59 13.46 -34.19
CA PRO A 443 8.89 14.65 -33.69
C PRO A 443 8.21 14.46 -32.34
N GLN A 444 7.63 13.28 -32.09
CA GLN A 444 6.99 12.94 -30.82
C GLN A 444 8.01 12.76 -29.69
N GLN A 445 9.13 12.10 -29.95
CA GLN A 445 10.22 11.97 -28.98
C GLN A 445 10.86 13.32 -28.66
N LYS A 446 11.00 14.18 -29.67
CA LYS A 446 11.55 15.54 -29.48
C LYS A 446 10.63 16.39 -28.60
N ALA A 447 9.31 16.33 -28.79
CA ALA A 447 8.34 17.01 -27.93
C ALA A 447 8.43 16.49 -26.47
N ALA A 448 8.46 15.16 -26.30
CA ALA A 448 8.60 14.56 -24.97
C ALA A 448 9.92 14.97 -24.28
N ALA A 449 11.02 14.93 -24.98
CA ALA A 449 12.33 15.34 -24.47
C ALA A 449 12.37 16.83 -24.08
N SER A 450 11.78 17.71 -24.90
CA SER A 450 11.67 19.14 -24.60
C SER A 450 10.89 19.41 -23.31
N ASP A 451 9.73 18.73 -23.13
CA ASP A 451 8.95 18.85 -21.91
C ASP A 451 9.74 18.37 -20.67
N LEU A 452 10.47 17.26 -20.79
CA LEU A 452 11.20 16.65 -19.68
C LEU A 452 12.47 17.44 -19.28
N VAL A 453 13.20 18.02 -20.22
CA VAL A 453 14.44 18.80 -19.95
C VAL A 453 14.15 20.02 -19.08
N SER A 454 12.95 20.60 -19.19
CA SER A 454 12.53 21.80 -18.47
C SER A 454 12.34 21.58 -16.96
N TYR A 455 12.37 20.35 -16.49
CA TYR A 455 12.14 19.98 -15.07
C TYR A 455 13.27 19.09 -14.54
N ASP A 456 13.64 19.28 -13.29
CA ASP A 456 14.60 18.39 -12.62
C ASP A 456 14.02 16.98 -12.41
N MET A 457 12.70 16.88 -12.16
CA MET A 457 12.04 15.63 -11.87
C MET A 457 10.74 15.47 -12.64
N GLY A 458 10.47 14.25 -13.10
CA GLY A 458 9.19 13.98 -13.75
C GLY A 458 9.07 12.59 -14.32
N VAL A 459 7.84 12.27 -14.70
CA VAL A 459 7.48 10.97 -15.28
C VAL A 459 7.07 11.15 -16.73
N LEU A 460 7.63 10.31 -17.60
CA LEU A 460 7.19 10.08 -18.97
C LEU A 460 6.21 8.90 -19.02
N VAL A 461 4.99 9.15 -19.44
CA VAL A 461 4.02 8.10 -19.75
C VAL A 461 3.91 7.95 -21.26
N ALA A 462 4.46 6.85 -21.78
CA ALA A 462 4.47 6.62 -23.23
C ALA A 462 4.27 5.12 -23.53
N PRO A 463 3.51 4.76 -24.58
CA PRO A 463 3.18 3.37 -24.89
C PRO A 463 4.44 2.52 -25.13
N PRO A 464 4.33 1.18 -25.03
CA PRO A 464 5.42 0.30 -25.44
C PRO A 464 5.77 0.57 -26.91
N GLY A 465 7.06 0.55 -27.22
CA GLY A 465 7.51 0.81 -28.59
C GLY A 465 7.70 2.28 -28.97
N SER A 466 7.31 3.23 -28.11
CA SER A 466 7.51 4.67 -28.36
C SER A 466 8.97 5.15 -28.31
N GLY A 467 9.89 4.27 -27.93
CA GLY A 467 11.31 4.62 -27.78
C GLY A 467 11.64 5.29 -26.44
N LYS A 468 10.98 4.93 -25.33
CA LYS A 468 11.28 5.42 -23.97
C LYS A 468 12.77 5.34 -23.63
N THR A 469 13.41 4.23 -23.98
CA THR A 469 14.87 4.03 -23.76
C THR A 469 15.70 5.01 -24.59
N VAL A 470 15.29 5.33 -25.82
CA VAL A 470 15.95 6.33 -26.66
C VAL A 470 15.82 7.73 -26.06
N ILE A 471 14.63 8.08 -25.55
CA ILE A 471 14.42 9.35 -24.83
C ILE A 471 15.30 9.36 -23.57
N GLY A 472 15.39 8.26 -22.82
CA GLY A 472 16.28 8.15 -21.65
C GLY A 472 17.75 8.37 -22.01
N ALA A 473 18.24 7.78 -23.09
CA ALA A 473 19.60 8.01 -23.59
C ALA A 473 19.80 9.48 -24.00
N TYR A 474 18.83 10.07 -24.71
CA TYR A 474 18.86 11.51 -25.02
C TYR A 474 18.95 12.39 -23.78
N MET A 475 18.17 12.07 -22.73
CA MET A 475 18.19 12.82 -21.46
C MET A 475 19.54 12.71 -20.72
N ILE A 476 20.24 11.57 -20.81
CA ILE A 476 21.62 11.43 -20.30
C ILE A 476 22.54 12.41 -21.02
N ALA A 477 22.52 12.41 -22.35
CA ALA A 477 23.34 13.34 -23.14
C ALA A 477 22.97 14.82 -22.91
N ALA A 478 21.66 15.12 -22.81
CA ALA A 478 21.19 16.50 -22.63
C ALA A 478 21.57 17.08 -21.25
N ARG A 479 21.64 16.24 -20.21
CA ARG A 479 22.04 16.63 -18.86
C ARG A 479 23.54 16.56 -18.64
N ALA A 480 24.24 15.69 -19.37
CA ALA A 480 25.68 15.48 -19.33
C ALA A 480 26.25 15.25 -17.90
N ILE A 481 25.48 14.52 -17.06
CA ILE A 481 25.80 14.26 -15.66
C ILE A 481 25.77 12.76 -15.42
N ASN A 482 26.62 12.26 -14.50
CA ASN A 482 26.68 10.86 -14.15
C ASN A 482 25.31 10.30 -13.77
N THR A 483 24.98 9.16 -14.36
CA THR A 483 23.63 8.63 -14.38
C THR A 483 23.54 7.19 -13.89
N LEU A 484 22.58 6.91 -12.98
CA LEU A 484 22.20 5.57 -12.58
C LEU A 484 20.86 5.19 -13.22
N VAL A 485 20.86 4.12 -14.03
CA VAL A 485 19.64 3.55 -14.62
C VAL A 485 19.15 2.40 -13.76
N LEU A 486 17.97 2.53 -13.20
CA LEU A 486 17.33 1.52 -12.36
C LEU A 486 16.36 0.67 -13.17
N VAL A 487 16.59 -0.65 -13.18
CA VAL A 487 15.74 -1.63 -13.84
C VAL A 487 15.27 -2.70 -12.86
N HIS A 488 14.12 -3.29 -13.11
CA HIS A 488 13.57 -4.33 -12.22
C HIS A 488 13.96 -5.76 -12.64
N ARG A 489 14.51 -5.97 -13.86
CA ARG A 489 14.91 -7.28 -14.39
C ARG A 489 16.25 -7.20 -15.11
N ARG A 490 17.00 -8.31 -15.02
CA ARG A 490 18.30 -8.43 -15.65
C ARG A 490 18.26 -8.31 -17.18
N LEU A 491 17.20 -8.79 -17.82
CA LEU A 491 17.05 -8.67 -19.27
C LEU A 491 17.02 -7.20 -19.72
N LEU A 492 16.33 -6.34 -18.95
CA LEU A 492 16.29 -4.89 -19.23
C LEU A 492 17.68 -4.25 -19.04
N LEU A 493 18.48 -4.75 -18.11
CA LEU A 493 19.84 -4.26 -17.93
C LEU A 493 20.68 -4.47 -19.19
N GLU A 494 20.65 -5.67 -19.78
CA GLU A 494 21.35 -6.00 -21.02
C GLU A 494 20.83 -5.15 -22.19
N GLN A 495 19.54 -4.93 -22.29
CA GLN A 495 18.93 -4.06 -23.30
C GLN A 495 19.34 -2.59 -23.12
N TRP A 496 19.37 -2.06 -21.91
CA TRP A 496 19.82 -0.71 -21.65
C TRP A 496 21.28 -0.54 -22.01
N GLN A 497 22.14 -1.50 -21.65
CA GLN A 497 23.57 -1.46 -21.98
C GLN A 497 23.79 -1.38 -23.50
N GLN A 498 23.09 -2.21 -24.25
CA GLN A 498 23.16 -2.21 -25.72
C GLN A 498 22.66 -0.88 -26.32
N ARG A 499 21.54 -0.36 -25.80
CA ARG A 499 20.96 0.90 -26.31
C ARG A 499 21.80 2.12 -25.98
N LEU A 500 22.41 2.16 -24.79
CA LEU A 500 23.32 3.25 -24.45
C LEU A 500 24.56 3.28 -25.34
N GLN A 501 25.12 2.11 -25.67
CA GLN A 501 26.23 2.01 -26.62
C GLN A 501 25.84 2.40 -28.06
N GLU A 502 24.59 2.19 -28.46
CA GLU A 502 24.06 2.56 -29.77
C GLU A 502 23.81 4.07 -29.87
N PHE A 503 23.21 4.69 -28.83
CA PHE A 503 22.69 6.05 -28.89
C PHE A 503 23.57 7.12 -28.22
N LEU A 504 24.60 6.73 -27.48
CA LEU A 504 25.54 7.69 -26.85
C LEU A 504 26.93 7.63 -27.49
N ASP A 505 27.51 8.82 -27.68
CA ASP A 505 28.92 8.96 -28.02
C ASP A 505 29.75 8.97 -26.72
N ILE A 506 30.04 7.78 -26.23
CA ILE A 506 30.77 7.54 -24.99
C ILE A 506 31.59 6.25 -25.10
N GLU A 507 32.75 6.20 -24.45
CA GLU A 507 33.52 4.95 -24.37
C GLU A 507 32.73 3.87 -23.63
N SER A 508 32.69 2.65 -24.21
CA SER A 508 32.01 1.51 -23.59
C SER A 508 32.53 1.15 -22.18
N SER A 509 33.77 1.56 -21.86
CA SER A 509 34.40 1.39 -20.54
C SER A 509 33.72 2.22 -19.45
N LEU A 510 33.04 3.32 -19.79
CA LEU A 510 32.34 4.23 -18.89
C LEU A 510 30.86 3.81 -18.67
N ILE A 511 30.39 2.80 -19.38
CA ILE A 511 29.07 2.20 -19.15
C ILE A 511 29.24 0.94 -18.29
N GLY A 512 28.84 1.03 -17.04
CA GLY A 512 29.01 -0.03 -16.04
C GLY A 512 27.72 -0.76 -15.71
N GLN A 513 27.89 -1.76 -14.86
CA GLN A 513 26.76 -2.55 -14.30
C GLN A 513 26.97 -2.75 -12.82
N ILE A 514 25.92 -2.53 -12.02
CA ILE A 514 25.94 -2.83 -10.58
C ILE A 514 25.16 -4.12 -10.32
N GLY A 515 25.85 -5.09 -9.77
CA GLY A 515 25.29 -6.39 -9.38
C GLY A 515 25.46 -7.51 -10.40
N GLY A 516 25.31 -8.76 -9.89
CA GLY A 516 25.50 -9.98 -10.67
C GLY A 516 26.97 -10.40 -10.77
N PRO A 517 27.31 -11.39 -11.63
CA PRO A 517 28.68 -11.90 -11.76
C PRO A 517 29.63 -10.93 -12.49
N LYS A 518 29.11 -9.89 -13.12
CA LYS A 518 29.85 -8.83 -13.83
C LYS A 518 29.68 -7.48 -13.13
N ASP A 519 29.69 -7.47 -11.79
CA ASP A 519 29.62 -6.23 -11.01
C ASP A 519 30.84 -5.36 -11.32
N ARG A 520 30.62 -4.27 -12.04
CA ARG A 520 31.64 -3.29 -12.44
C ARG A 520 30.99 -1.91 -12.51
N SER A 521 30.89 -1.24 -11.37
CA SER A 521 30.48 0.16 -11.30
C SER A 521 31.58 1.05 -11.88
N THR A 522 31.19 2.05 -12.65
CA THR A 522 32.12 3.05 -13.23
C THR A 522 31.99 4.40 -12.54
N GLY A 523 30.83 4.68 -11.92
CA GLY A 523 30.51 5.99 -11.36
C GLY A 523 30.09 7.03 -12.42
N PHE A 524 30.10 6.68 -13.71
CA PHE A 524 29.68 7.53 -14.82
C PHE A 524 28.27 7.20 -15.31
N ILE A 525 28.11 6.12 -16.07
CA ILE A 525 26.78 5.64 -16.44
C ILE A 525 26.68 4.18 -16.00
N ASP A 526 25.92 3.93 -14.98
CA ASP A 526 25.77 2.59 -14.44
C ASP A 526 24.31 2.12 -14.51
N ILE A 527 24.12 0.84 -14.82
CA ILE A 527 22.80 0.22 -14.89
C ILE A 527 22.71 -0.79 -13.75
N ALA A 528 21.67 -0.67 -12.92
CA ALA A 528 21.51 -1.53 -11.76
C ALA A 528 20.15 -2.19 -11.70
N THR A 529 20.12 -3.46 -11.26
CA THR A 529 18.86 -4.04 -10.82
C THR A 529 18.55 -3.61 -9.38
N MET A 530 17.26 -3.46 -9.07
CA MET A 530 16.83 -3.10 -7.70
C MET A 530 17.34 -4.08 -6.65
N GLN A 531 17.36 -5.37 -6.98
CA GLN A 531 17.82 -6.42 -6.07
C GLN A 531 19.32 -6.34 -5.76
N SER A 532 20.10 -5.73 -6.63
CA SER A 532 21.54 -5.53 -6.37
C SER A 532 21.79 -4.36 -5.42
N LEU A 533 20.94 -3.34 -5.42
CA LEU A 533 21.06 -2.16 -4.58
C LEU A 533 20.38 -2.30 -3.21
N PHE A 534 19.48 -3.26 -3.04
CA PHE A 534 18.78 -3.50 -1.78
C PHE A 534 19.04 -4.91 -1.27
N ARG A 535 19.96 -5.04 -0.31
CA ARG A 535 20.34 -6.33 0.29
C ARG A 535 20.26 -6.26 1.82
N LYS A 536 19.80 -7.34 2.47
CA LYS A 536 19.69 -7.45 3.94
C LYS A 536 18.96 -6.26 4.58
N LYS A 537 17.94 -5.71 3.90
CA LYS A 537 17.16 -4.53 4.31
C LYS A 537 17.96 -3.20 4.35
N GLN A 538 19.09 -3.15 3.68
CA GLN A 538 19.91 -1.95 3.53
C GLN A 538 20.05 -1.57 2.06
N VAL A 539 20.06 -0.27 1.79
CA VAL A 539 20.33 0.30 0.46
C VAL A 539 21.83 0.48 0.33
N ALA A 540 22.37 0.18 -0.84
CA ALA A 540 23.80 0.39 -1.12
C ALA A 540 24.12 1.90 -1.18
N ASP A 541 25.23 2.34 -0.58
CA ASP A 541 25.62 3.75 -0.49
C ASP A 541 25.85 4.39 -1.87
N VAL A 542 26.25 3.58 -2.85
CA VAL A 542 26.52 4.02 -4.23
C VAL A 542 25.34 4.80 -4.85
N VAL A 543 24.11 4.60 -4.40
CA VAL A 543 22.94 5.33 -4.93
C VAL A 543 22.98 6.84 -4.65
N THR A 544 23.82 7.28 -3.73
CA THR A 544 23.97 8.69 -3.36
C THR A 544 24.95 9.45 -4.23
N GLU A 545 25.68 8.77 -5.11
CA GLU A 545 26.81 9.33 -5.88
C GLU A 545 26.40 9.90 -7.25
N TYR A 546 25.19 9.57 -7.72
CA TYR A 546 24.72 9.97 -9.06
C TYR A 546 23.87 11.24 -9.01
N GLY A 547 24.17 12.18 -9.93
CA GLY A 547 23.40 13.40 -10.12
C GLY A 547 22.10 13.19 -10.90
N HIS A 548 22.00 12.11 -11.68
CA HIS A 548 20.82 11.75 -12.46
C HIS A 548 20.41 10.28 -12.21
N ILE A 549 19.13 10.04 -11.96
CA ILE A 549 18.54 8.69 -11.86
C ILE A 549 17.44 8.53 -12.89
N ILE A 550 17.54 7.48 -13.71
CA ILE A 550 16.48 7.06 -14.61
C ILE A 550 15.86 5.79 -14.05
N VAL A 551 14.54 5.80 -13.88
CA VAL A 551 13.75 4.68 -13.37
C VAL A 551 12.95 4.07 -14.51
N ASP A 552 13.43 2.98 -15.05
CA ASP A 552 12.69 2.27 -16.10
C ASP A 552 11.55 1.43 -15.52
N GLU A 553 10.41 1.44 -16.18
CA GLU A 553 9.15 0.85 -15.72
C GLU A 553 8.83 1.29 -14.27
N CYS A 554 8.83 2.61 -14.04
CA CYS A 554 8.67 3.22 -12.71
C CYS A 554 7.36 2.83 -12.00
N HIS A 555 6.41 2.17 -12.67
CA HIS A 555 5.23 1.60 -12.04
C HIS A 555 5.57 0.49 -11.01
N HIS A 556 6.82 0.02 -10.94
CA HIS A 556 7.32 -0.88 -9.89
C HIS A 556 7.78 -0.16 -8.62
N VAL A 557 7.94 1.18 -8.62
CA VAL A 557 8.42 2.00 -7.47
C VAL A 557 7.67 1.72 -6.16
N PRO A 558 6.34 1.50 -6.15
CA PRO A 558 5.62 1.20 -4.91
C PRO A 558 5.99 -0.13 -4.21
N ALA A 559 6.96 -0.89 -4.72
CA ALA A 559 7.56 -1.97 -3.96
C ALA A 559 8.50 -1.39 -2.88
N ILE A 560 8.40 -1.88 -1.63
CA ILE A 560 9.11 -1.36 -0.46
C ILE A 560 10.61 -1.15 -0.71
N SER A 561 11.27 -2.13 -1.32
CA SER A 561 12.71 -2.06 -1.62
C SER A 561 13.05 -0.96 -2.63
N PHE A 562 12.18 -0.73 -3.61
CA PHE A 562 12.42 0.26 -4.65
C PHE A 562 12.17 1.68 -4.15
N GLU A 563 11.11 1.88 -3.40
CA GLU A 563 10.85 3.16 -2.74
C GLU A 563 12.02 3.55 -1.83
N GLN A 564 12.56 2.60 -1.05
CA GLN A 564 13.71 2.86 -0.18
C GLN A 564 14.98 3.24 -0.95
N ILE A 565 15.24 2.65 -2.11
CA ILE A 565 16.36 3.05 -2.97
C ILE A 565 16.24 4.52 -3.36
N LEU A 566 15.08 4.92 -3.91
CA LEU A 566 14.85 6.30 -4.32
C LEU A 566 14.87 7.29 -3.16
N ARG A 567 14.38 6.88 -1.99
CA ARG A 567 14.34 7.69 -0.78
C ARG A 567 15.73 7.99 -0.21
N ASN A 568 16.68 7.08 -0.38
CA ASN A 568 18.07 7.25 0.07
C ASN A 568 18.94 7.99 -0.96
N ALA A 569 18.60 7.90 -2.23
CA ALA A 569 19.33 8.57 -3.30
C ALA A 569 19.16 10.10 -3.23
N ARG A 570 20.18 10.85 -3.68
CA ARG A 570 20.21 12.34 -3.67
C ARG A 570 20.34 12.99 -5.05
N PRO A 571 19.82 12.41 -6.13
CA PRO A 571 20.07 12.96 -7.45
C PRO A 571 19.40 14.34 -7.59
N ARG A 572 20.03 15.22 -8.38
CA ARG A 572 19.39 16.45 -8.84
C ARG A 572 18.25 16.12 -9.79
N HIS A 573 18.48 15.17 -10.71
CA HIS A 573 17.52 14.82 -11.73
C HIS A 573 16.94 13.41 -11.54
N VAL A 574 15.63 13.29 -11.67
CA VAL A 574 14.92 11.99 -11.65
C VAL A 574 13.98 11.88 -12.83
N LEU A 575 14.14 10.83 -13.63
CA LEU A 575 13.26 10.54 -14.77
C LEU A 575 12.60 9.18 -14.59
N GLY A 576 11.30 9.18 -14.36
CA GLY A 576 10.48 7.96 -14.40
C GLY A 576 9.99 7.65 -15.80
N LEU A 577 10.19 6.43 -16.28
CA LEU A 577 9.70 5.95 -17.58
C LEU A 577 8.66 4.86 -17.35
N THR A 578 7.47 4.97 -17.94
CA THR A 578 6.47 3.92 -17.84
C THR A 578 5.52 3.93 -19.05
N ALA A 579 4.97 2.76 -19.35
CA ALA A 579 3.88 2.65 -20.31
C ALA A 579 2.51 2.93 -19.68
N THR A 580 2.36 2.68 -18.38
CA THR A 580 1.10 2.84 -17.65
C THR A 580 1.38 3.35 -16.25
N LEU A 581 0.81 4.50 -15.90
CA LEU A 581 0.93 5.04 -14.54
C LEU A 581 0.00 4.30 -13.57
N LYS A 582 -1.23 4.03 -14.00
CA LYS A 582 -2.24 3.39 -13.14
C LYS A 582 -1.86 1.95 -12.81
N ARG A 583 -1.82 1.64 -11.52
CA ARG A 583 -1.57 0.31 -10.99
C ARG A 583 -2.86 -0.38 -10.56
N ARG A 584 -2.89 -1.70 -10.65
CA ARG A 584 -4.03 -2.52 -10.19
C ARG A 584 -4.29 -2.42 -8.68
N ASP A 585 -3.24 -2.20 -7.89
CA ASP A 585 -3.29 -2.03 -6.44
C ASP A 585 -3.60 -0.60 -6.00
N GLY A 586 -3.62 0.36 -6.93
CA GLY A 586 -3.90 1.78 -6.66
C GLY A 586 -2.74 2.55 -6.00
N LEU A 587 -1.55 1.96 -5.88
CA LEU A 587 -0.37 2.57 -5.23
C LEU A 587 0.42 3.52 -6.14
N HIS A 588 -0.13 3.90 -7.30
CA HIS A 588 0.51 4.82 -8.24
C HIS A 588 0.85 6.21 -7.67
N PRO A 589 0.19 6.78 -6.62
CA PRO A 589 0.63 8.06 -6.06
C PRO A 589 2.08 8.02 -5.55
N ILE A 590 2.56 6.85 -5.05
CA ILE A 590 3.94 6.70 -4.60
C ILE A 590 4.95 6.96 -5.74
N ILE A 591 4.59 6.61 -6.98
CA ILE A 591 5.44 6.86 -8.15
C ILE A 591 5.68 8.37 -8.31
N LEU A 592 4.59 9.15 -8.25
CA LEU A 592 4.65 10.60 -8.40
C LEU A 592 5.38 11.25 -7.22
N MET A 593 5.12 10.78 -6.01
CA MET A 593 5.82 11.25 -4.81
C MET A 593 7.34 11.02 -4.88
N GLN A 594 7.81 9.98 -5.55
CA GLN A 594 9.25 9.67 -5.65
C GLN A 594 9.91 10.23 -6.91
N CYS A 595 9.20 10.21 -8.05
CA CYS A 595 9.76 10.58 -9.36
C CYS A 595 9.32 11.96 -9.85
N GLY A 596 8.37 12.61 -9.18
CA GLY A 596 7.77 13.87 -9.63
C GLY A 596 6.52 13.69 -10.49
N ALA A 597 5.90 14.79 -10.88
CA ALA A 597 4.67 14.81 -11.67
C ALA A 597 4.86 14.25 -13.08
N VAL A 598 3.75 13.85 -13.74
CA VAL A 598 3.77 13.50 -15.16
C VAL A 598 4.06 14.76 -15.98
N ARG A 599 5.23 14.82 -16.60
CA ARG A 599 5.61 15.98 -17.42
C ARG A 599 5.23 15.81 -18.89
N HIS A 600 5.20 14.56 -19.37
CA HIS A 600 4.72 14.25 -20.71
C HIS A 600 3.93 12.95 -20.71
N ALA A 601 2.75 12.97 -21.35
CA ALA A 601 1.95 11.80 -21.62
C ALA A 601 1.67 11.71 -23.13
N SER A 602 2.34 10.79 -23.79
CA SER A 602 2.08 10.52 -25.22
C SER A 602 0.71 9.85 -25.32
N GLY A 603 -0.31 10.61 -25.71
CA GLY A 603 -1.59 10.05 -26.12
C GLY A 603 -1.42 9.24 -27.39
N LEU A 604 -2.29 8.25 -27.60
CA LEU A 604 -2.46 7.56 -28.87
C LEU A 604 -3.10 8.50 -29.93
N ARG A 605 -2.56 9.72 -30.12
CA ARG A 605 -2.99 10.57 -31.25
C ARG A 605 -2.34 10.01 -32.51
N ARG A 606 -3.18 9.63 -33.45
CA ARG A 606 -2.78 9.30 -34.80
C ARG A 606 -1.89 10.41 -35.39
N SER A 607 -0.64 10.10 -35.67
CA SER A 607 0.08 10.86 -36.70
C SER A 607 -0.57 10.51 -38.03
N ASP A 608 -1.07 11.48 -38.70
CA ASP A 608 -1.75 11.34 -40.01
C ASP A 608 -0.82 10.93 -41.17
N ASP A 609 0.44 10.59 -40.90
CA ASP A 609 1.42 10.28 -41.94
C ASP A 609 2.29 9.07 -41.59
N SER A 610 1.76 7.88 -41.72
CA SER A 610 2.46 6.64 -42.16
C SER A 610 1.42 5.52 -42.15
N GLN A 611 1.41 4.68 -43.11
CA GLN A 611 0.51 3.55 -43.41
C GLN A 611 -0.23 3.07 -42.15
N ALA A 612 -1.50 3.49 -42.03
CA ALA A 612 -2.29 3.23 -40.80
C ALA A 612 -2.44 1.71 -40.63
N LEU A 613 -1.69 1.16 -39.69
CA LEU A 613 -1.77 -0.27 -39.34
C LEU A 613 -3.23 -0.58 -38.97
N GLU A 614 -3.85 -1.48 -39.70
CA GLU A 614 -5.22 -1.92 -39.46
C GLU A 614 -5.24 -2.74 -38.15
N ARG A 615 -6.19 -2.44 -37.27
CA ARG A 615 -6.31 -3.06 -35.92
C ARG A 615 -7.64 -3.78 -35.80
N THR A 616 -7.60 -5.09 -35.85
CA THR A 616 -8.78 -5.94 -35.84
C THR A 616 -8.85 -6.77 -34.59
N LEU A 617 -9.99 -6.73 -33.87
CA LEU A 617 -10.31 -7.61 -32.76
C LEU A 617 -11.28 -8.68 -33.27
N ILE A 618 -10.83 -9.92 -33.27
CA ILE A 618 -11.66 -11.09 -33.62
C ILE A 618 -12.24 -11.66 -32.33
N ARG A 619 -13.54 -11.44 -32.17
CA ARG A 619 -14.27 -12.03 -31.05
C ARG A 619 -14.60 -13.48 -31.35
N ARG A 620 -14.25 -14.39 -30.42
CA ARG A 620 -14.57 -15.82 -30.52
C ARG A 620 -15.39 -16.23 -29.32
N ASP A 621 -16.70 -16.40 -29.49
CA ASP A 621 -17.56 -16.91 -28.44
C ASP A 621 -17.31 -18.41 -28.24
N THR A 622 -17.21 -18.82 -26.96
CA THR A 622 -16.99 -20.22 -26.56
C THR A 622 -18.22 -20.80 -25.89
N GLU A 623 -18.34 -22.13 -25.90
CA GLU A 623 -19.39 -22.86 -25.21
C GLU A 623 -19.03 -23.16 -23.75
N PHE A 624 -17.85 -22.75 -23.28
CA PHE A 624 -17.39 -22.99 -21.91
C PHE A 624 -18.39 -22.49 -20.88
N ALA A 625 -18.81 -23.38 -19.98
CA ALA A 625 -19.68 -23.10 -18.87
C ALA A 625 -19.06 -23.60 -17.57
N TYR A 626 -19.34 -22.91 -16.47
CA TYR A 626 -18.91 -23.30 -15.13
C TYR A 626 -20.13 -23.37 -14.23
N GLU A 627 -20.61 -24.59 -13.99
CA GLU A 627 -21.73 -24.86 -13.10
C GLU A 627 -21.20 -25.10 -11.67
N THR A 628 -21.71 -24.35 -10.71
CA THR A 628 -21.40 -24.49 -9.29
C THR A 628 -22.61 -24.10 -8.46
N GLU A 629 -22.79 -24.76 -7.32
CA GLU A 629 -23.78 -24.37 -6.32
C GLU A 629 -23.34 -23.14 -5.49
N GLU A 630 -22.06 -22.76 -5.58
CA GLU A 630 -21.53 -21.59 -4.90
C GLU A 630 -21.91 -20.28 -5.62
N THR A 631 -22.45 -19.35 -4.86
CA THR A 631 -22.86 -18.02 -5.38
C THR A 631 -21.69 -17.15 -5.89
N ASP A 632 -20.44 -17.46 -5.49
CA ASP A 632 -19.26 -16.66 -5.85
C ASP A 632 -18.00 -17.56 -5.93
N PRO A 633 -17.82 -18.31 -7.03
CA PRO A 633 -16.70 -19.25 -7.18
C PRO A 633 -15.36 -18.52 -7.25
N PHE A 634 -14.30 -19.16 -6.76
CA PHE A 634 -12.96 -18.62 -6.90
C PHE A 634 -12.49 -18.65 -8.36
N ILE A 635 -11.87 -17.59 -8.82
CA ILE A 635 -11.36 -17.48 -10.21
C ILE A 635 -10.37 -18.59 -10.55
N HIS A 636 -9.67 -19.14 -9.56
CA HIS A 636 -8.73 -20.26 -9.77
C HIS A 636 -9.45 -21.53 -10.20
N ASP A 637 -10.59 -21.83 -9.62
CA ASP A 637 -11.37 -23.03 -9.93
C ASP A 637 -11.95 -22.94 -11.35
N ILE A 638 -12.40 -21.75 -11.72
CA ILE A 638 -12.84 -21.48 -13.09
C ILE A 638 -11.69 -21.68 -14.09
N TYR A 639 -10.49 -21.19 -13.77
CA TYR A 639 -9.32 -21.34 -14.64
C TYR A 639 -8.87 -22.79 -14.75
N ASP A 640 -8.89 -23.56 -13.67
CA ASP A 640 -8.51 -24.98 -13.66
C ASP A 640 -9.48 -25.84 -14.51
N ARG A 641 -10.76 -25.49 -14.54
CA ARG A 641 -11.73 -26.09 -15.47
C ARG A 641 -11.50 -25.67 -16.94
N MET A 642 -11.24 -24.36 -17.14
CA MET A 642 -11.06 -23.78 -18.47
C MET A 642 -9.87 -24.37 -19.23
N ILE A 643 -8.73 -24.59 -18.58
CA ILE A 643 -7.54 -25.18 -19.24
C ILE A 643 -7.75 -26.62 -19.72
N ASN A 644 -8.76 -27.30 -19.16
CA ASN A 644 -9.12 -28.68 -19.49
C ASN A 644 -10.36 -28.77 -20.40
N ASP A 645 -10.92 -27.65 -20.86
CA ASP A 645 -12.10 -27.66 -21.75
C ASP A 645 -11.65 -27.97 -23.20
N GLU A 646 -12.00 -29.16 -23.66
CA GLU A 646 -11.60 -29.65 -24.99
C GLU A 646 -12.22 -28.83 -26.14
N GLY A 647 -13.48 -28.41 -25.99
CA GLY A 647 -14.17 -27.63 -27.04
C GLY A 647 -13.50 -26.26 -27.24
N ARG A 648 -13.24 -25.57 -26.13
CA ARG A 648 -12.56 -24.28 -26.14
C ARG A 648 -11.13 -24.38 -26.70
N ASN A 649 -10.38 -25.38 -26.24
CA ASN A 649 -8.99 -25.59 -26.67
C ASN A 649 -8.90 -26.00 -28.15
N SER A 650 -9.83 -26.79 -28.65
CA SER A 650 -9.91 -27.15 -30.08
C SER A 650 -10.20 -25.95 -30.97
N LEU A 651 -11.08 -25.03 -30.51
CA LEU A 651 -11.33 -23.77 -31.19
C LEU A 651 -10.05 -22.92 -31.32
N ILE A 652 -9.31 -22.79 -30.22
CA ILE A 652 -8.04 -22.04 -30.18
C ILE A 652 -7.01 -22.68 -31.14
N LEU A 653 -6.88 -24.02 -31.13
CA LEU A 653 -5.96 -24.74 -32.01
C LEU A 653 -6.31 -24.52 -33.50
N ALA A 654 -7.58 -24.61 -33.86
CA ALA A 654 -8.04 -24.37 -35.24
C ALA A 654 -7.72 -22.95 -35.69
N ASP A 655 -7.98 -21.95 -34.88
CA ASP A 655 -7.69 -20.54 -35.16
C ASP A 655 -6.18 -20.29 -35.36
N ILE A 656 -5.31 -20.93 -34.54
CA ILE A 656 -3.84 -20.83 -34.64
C ILE A 656 -3.38 -21.42 -35.96
N LEU A 657 -3.84 -22.61 -36.34
CA LEU A 657 -3.46 -23.27 -37.58
C LEU A 657 -3.91 -22.45 -38.81
N SER A 658 -5.15 -21.94 -38.78
CA SER A 658 -5.66 -21.07 -39.83
C SER A 658 -4.85 -19.77 -39.98
N ALA A 659 -4.38 -19.18 -38.88
CA ALA A 659 -3.52 -18.00 -38.97
C ALA A 659 -2.13 -18.32 -39.55
N LEU A 660 -1.56 -19.46 -39.20
CA LEU A 660 -0.29 -19.92 -39.78
C LEU A 660 -0.42 -20.20 -41.29
N GLU A 661 -1.50 -20.87 -41.71
CA GLU A 661 -1.82 -21.08 -43.13
C GLU A 661 -1.98 -19.78 -43.90
N ALA A 662 -2.52 -18.73 -43.26
CA ALA A 662 -2.60 -17.38 -43.78
C ALA A 662 -1.27 -16.61 -43.81
N GLY A 663 -0.15 -17.25 -43.43
CA GLY A 663 1.19 -16.65 -43.40
C GLY A 663 1.41 -15.63 -42.27
N ARG A 664 0.60 -15.67 -41.23
CA ARG A 664 0.72 -14.77 -40.04
C ARG A 664 1.88 -15.17 -39.14
N SER A 665 2.30 -14.23 -38.31
CA SER A 665 3.30 -14.44 -37.26
C SER A 665 2.64 -14.39 -35.87
N PRO A 666 2.01 -15.52 -35.43
CA PRO A 666 1.19 -15.52 -34.24
C PRO A 666 1.99 -15.71 -32.93
N ILE A 667 1.40 -15.18 -31.87
CA ILE A 667 1.75 -15.49 -30.50
C ILE A 667 0.51 -15.95 -29.71
N LEU A 668 0.64 -17.10 -29.02
CA LEU A 668 -0.37 -17.59 -28.08
C LEU A 668 0.04 -17.23 -26.65
N LEU A 669 -0.83 -16.56 -25.93
CA LEU A 669 -0.62 -16.21 -24.54
C LEU A 669 -1.57 -16.96 -23.60
N THR A 670 -0.99 -17.61 -22.61
CA THR A 670 -1.74 -18.25 -21.51
C THR A 670 -1.21 -17.84 -20.14
N GLY A 671 -2.03 -18.00 -19.09
CA GLY A 671 -1.65 -17.70 -17.71
C GLY A 671 -1.11 -18.89 -16.92
N ARG A 672 -1.18 -20.11 -17.49
CA ARG A 672 -0.84 -21.38 -16.81
C ARG A 672 0.17 -22.18 -17.62
N ARG A 673 1.16 -22.75 -16.91
CA ARG A 673 2.20 -23.58 -17.54
C ARG A 673 1.63 -24.87 -18.11
N GLU A 674 0.70 -25.49 -17.44
CA GLU A 674 0.00 -26.70 -17.89
C GLU A 674 -0.74 -26.47 -19.21
N HIS A 675 -1.45 -25.35 -19.33
CA HIS A 675 -2.14 -24.95 -20.55
C HIS A 675 -1.16 -24.65 -21.69
N LEU A 676 0.00 -24.04 -21.38
CA LEU A 676 1.06 -23.83 -22.37
C LEU A 676 1.59 -25.17 -22.88
N GLN A 677 1.87 -26.14 -21.99
CA GLN A 677 2.34 -27.48 -22.37
C GLN A 677 1.31 -28.24 -23.20
N PHE A 678 0.03 -28.11 -22.87
CA PHE A 678 -1.07 -28.69 -23.65
C PHE A 678 -1.01 -28.22 -25.10
N PHE A 679 -0.95 -26.91 -25.37
CA PHE A 679 -0.88 -26.39 -26.73
C PHE A 679 0.42 -26.77 -27.43
N ALA A 680 1.55 -26.71 -26.75
CA ALA A 680 2.83 -27.11 -27.30
C ALA A 680 2.81 -28.56 -27.78
N SER A 681 2.30 -29.50 -26.96
CA SER A 681 2.23 -30.92 -27.32
C SER A 681 1.24 -31.21 -28.49
N ARG A 682 0.13 -30.46 -28.56
CA ARG A 682 -0.87 -30.65 -29.63
C ARG A 682 -0.44 -30.06 -30.97
N LEU A 683 0.41 -29.04 -30.95
CA LEU A 683 0.93 -28.39 -32.15
C LEU A 683 2.28 -28.98 -32.61
N GLU A 684 2.90 -29.83 -31.80
CA GLU A 684 4.12 -30.52 -32.18
C GLU A 684 3.92 -31.38 -33.44
N GLY A 685 4.78 -31.19 -34.41
CA GLY A 685 4.69 -31.84 -35.75
C GLY A 685 3.75 -31.13 -36.74
N ASN A 686 2.84 -30.24 -36.31
CA ASN A 686 1.97 -29.46 -37.17
C ASN A 686 2.48 -28.03 -37.46
N VAL A 687 3.45 -27.56 -36.66
CA VAL A 687 4.06 -26.24 -36.82
C VAL A 687 5.55 -26.41 -37.06
N ARG A 688 6.08 -25.77 -38.08
CA ARG A 688 7.48 -25.93 -38.50
C ARG A 688 8.45 -25.34 -37.49
N ASN A 689 8.21 -24.13 -37.01
CA ASN A 689 9.07 -23.44 -36.05
C ASN A 689 8.23 -23.00 -34.85
N MET A 690 8.25 -23.79 -33.81
CA MET A 690 7.54 -23.49 -32.56
C MET A 690 8.52 -23.09 -31.45
N ILE A 691 8.31 -21.91 -30.85
CA ILE A 691 9.12 -21.39 -29.75
C ILE A 691 8.27 -21.31 -28.49
N VAL A 692 8.74 -21.96 -27.41
CA VAL A 692 8.02 -22.03 -26.14
C VAL A 692 8.76 -21.22 -25.07
N LEU A 693 8.08 -20.21 -24.48
CA LEU A 693 8.66 -19.26 -23.51
C LEU A 693 7.81 -19.14 -22.24
N TYR A 694 8.38 -19.41 -21.07
CA TYR A 694 7.65 -19.33 -19.80
C TYR A 694 8.49 -18.82 -18.63
N GLY A 695 7.84 -18.30 -17.60
CA GLY A 695 8.49 -17.87 -16.37
C GLY A 695 9.13 -19.06 -15.61
N GLY A 696 10.37 -18.87 -15.11
CA GLY A 696 11.13 -19.93 -14.44
C GLY A 696 11.91 -20.84 -15.40
N MET A 697 11.97 -20.50 -16.68
CA MET A 697 12.85 -21.17 -17.65
C MET A 697 14.31 -20.95 -17.29
N ASP A 698 15.12 -22.01 -17.37
CA ASP A 698 16.56 -21.93 -17.14
C ASP A 698 17.23 -20.98 -18.14
N ALA A 699 18.28 -20.29 -17.72
CA ALA A 699 18.95 -19.27 -18.52
C ALA A 699 19.55 -19.81 -19.85
N LYS A 700 20.03 -21.05 -19.84
CA LYS A 700 20.59 -21.71 -21.03
C LYS A 700 19.49 -22.06 -22.03
N ALA A 701 18.39 -22.66 -21.55
CA ALA A 701 17.24 -22.99 -22.39
C ALA A 701 16.60 -21.73 -23.00
N ARG A 702 16.52 -20.66 -22.20
CA ARG A 702 16.02 -19.35 -22.68
C ARG A 702 16.91 -18.78 -23.78
N ARG A 703 18.23 -18.81 -23.59
CA ARG A 703 19.17 -18.30 -24.61
C ARG A 703 19.04 -19.08 -25.90
N LEU A 704 19.00 -20.42 -25.84
CA LEU A 704 18.80 -21.27 -27.00
C LEU A 704 17.47 -21.00 -27.74
N ALA A 705 16.37 -20.77 -26.98
CA ALA A 705 15.08 -20.43 -27.57
C ALA A 705 15.12 -19.07 -28.31
N MET A 706 15.83 -18.09 -27.75
CA MET A 706 15.99 -16.77 -28.37
C MET A 706 16.94 -16.80 -29.57
N GLU A 707 18.03 -17.58 -29.50
CA GLU A 707 18.93 -17.82 -30.64
C GLU A 707 18.20 -18.52 -31.78
N HIS A 708 17.37 -19.53 -31.46
CA HIS A 708 16.52 -20.19 -32.45
C HIS A 708 15.52 -19.19 -33.07
N LEU A 709 14.82 -18.40 -32.24
CA LEU A 709 13.89 -17.38 -32.73
C LEU A 709 14.56 -16.40 -33.74
N SER A 710 15.76 -15.95 -33.42
CA SER A 710 16.50 -15.01 -34.28
C SER A 710 17.10 -15.68 -35.52
N SER A 711 17.28 -16.99 -35.52
CA SER A 711 17.79 -17.72 -36.69
C SER A 711 16.73 -18.07 -37.73
N ILE A 712 15.44 -17.96 -37.37
CA ILE A 712 14.32 -18.25 -38.30
C ILE A 712 14.22 -17.13 -39.32
N PRO A 713 14.35 -17.43 -40.63
CA PRO A 713 14.17 -16.46 -41.70
C PRO A 713 12.80 -15.76 -41.66
N ASP A 714 12.76 -14.51 -42.11
CA ASP A 714 11.52 -13.71 -42.07
C ASP A 714 10.36 -14.29 -42.92
N THR A 715 10.68 -15.09 -43.88
CA THR A 715 9.73 -15.73 -44.79
C THR A 715 9.22 -17.09 -44.28
N GLU A 716 9.80 -17.61 -43.20
CA GLU A 716 9.39 -18.92 -42.68
C GLU A 716 8.29 -18.79 -41.60
N GLU A 717 7.42 -19.82 -41.61
CA GLU A 717 6.38 -20.02 -40.61
C GLU A 717 6.99 -20.10 -39.20
N ARG A 718 6.35 -19.45 -38.24
CA ARG A 718 6.72 -19.57 -36.82
C ARG A 718 5.54 -19.30 -35.89
N LEU A 719 5.53 -19.95 -34.76
CA LEU A 719 4.59 -19.76 -33.67
C LEU A 719 5.34 -19.55 -32.36
N ILE A 720 4.96 -18.54 -31.61
CA ILE A 720 5.43 -18.34 -30.23
C ILE A 720 4.32 -18.71 -29.26
N ILE A 721 4.61 -19.62 -28.32
CA ILE A 721 3.69 -19.95 -27.21
C ILE A 721 4.33 -19.47 -25.92
N ALA A 722 3.66 -18.58 -25.18
CA ALA A 722 4.26 -17.98 -24.02
C ALA A 722 3.31 -17.80 -22.84
N THR A 723 3.89 -17.71 -21.62
CA THR A 723 3.13 -17.22 -20.47
C THR A 723 3.09 -15.69 -20.48
N GLY A 724 1.95 -15.12 -20.12
CA GLY A 724 1.75 -13.67 -20.15
C GLY A 724 2.77 -12.86 -19.35
N SER A 725 3.27 -13.42 -18.22
CA SER A 725 4.32 -12.81 -17.41
C SER A 725 5.68 -12.70 -18.13
N TYR A 726 5.96 -13.56 -19.10
CA TYR A 726 7.22 -13.53 -19.86
C TYR A 726 7.19 -12.46 -20.96
N ILE A 727 6.06 -12.33 -21.67
CA ILE A 727 5.91 -11.40 -22.79
C ILE A 727 5.66 -9.95 -22.31
N GLY A 728 5.11 -9.77 -21.11
CA GLY A 728 4.76 -8.44 -20.59
C GLY A 728 5.93 -7.47 -20.49
N GLU A 729 7.16 -7.96 -20.25
CA GLU A 729 8.32 -7.12 -20.03
C GLU A 729 9.59 -7.75 -20.65
N GLY A 730 10.28 -7.00 -21.50
CA GLY A 730 11.59 -7.38 -22.03
C GLY A 730 11.61 -8.29 -23.27
N PHE A 731 10.48 -8.83 -23.71
CA PHE A 731 10.40 -9.57 -24.98
C PHE A 731 10.09 -8.61 -26.14
N ASP A 732 10.82 -8.68 -27.22
CA ASP A 732 10.63 -7.82 -28.39
C ASP A 732 10.83 -8.60 -29.69
N ASP A 733 9.77 -8.62 -30.50
CA ASP A 733 9.79 -9.21 -31.82
C ASP A 733 8.86 -8.41 -32.77
N PRO A 734 9.41 -7.57 -33.65
CA PRO A 734 8.64 -6.72 -34.54
C PRO A 734 7.76 -7.47 -35.57
N ARG A 735 8.08 -8.74 -35.89
CA ARG A 735 7.31 -9.54 -36.83
C ARG A 735 5.93 -9.94 -36.35
N LEU A 736 5.71 -9.97 -34.98
CA LEU A 736 4.43 -10.37 -34.42
C LEU A 736 3.28 -9.53 -34.95
N ASP A 737 2.27 -10.16 -35.50
CA ASP A 737 1.10 -9.51 -36.09
C ASP A 737 -0.23 -10.09 -35.59
N THR A 738 -0.23 -11.25 -34.94
CA THR A 738 -1.43 -11.92 -34.43
C THR A 738 -1.27 -12.38 -32.99
N LEU A 739 -2.24 -12.04 -32.13
CA LEU A 739 -2.28 -12.45 -30.72
C LEU A 739 -3.47 -13.36 -30.47
N PHE A 740 -3.24 -14.53 -29.91
CA PHE A 740 -4.26 -15.41 -29.34
C PHE A 740 -4.24 -15.31 -27.81
N LEU A 741 -5.33 -14.78 -27.23
CA LEU A 741 -5.47 -14.63 -25.80
C LEU A 741 -6.18 -15.85 -25.21
N ALA A 742 -5.46 -16.94 -25.00
CA ALA A 742 -6.02 -18.23 -24.56
C ALA A 742 -6.59 -18.19 -23.13
N MET A 743 -6.19 -17.24 -22.29
CA MET A 743 -6.78 -17.04 -20.97
C MET A 743 -7.18 -15.60 -20.76
N PRO A 744 -8.31 -15.36 -20.07
CA PRO A 744 -8.81 -14.01 -19.86
C PRO A 744 -7.92 -13.18 -18.95
N VAL A 745 -7.63 -11.96 -19.38
CA VAL A 745 -6.90 -10.93 -18.62
C VAL A 745 -7.88 -9.81 -18.29
N SER A 746 -7.81 -9.26 -17.09
CA SER A 746 -8.74 -8.19 -16.64
C SER A 746 -8.11 -6.81 -16.47
N PHE A 747 -6.76 -6.70 -16.58
CA PHE A 747 -6.04 -5.48 -16.32
C PHE A 747 -5.66 -4.74 -17.61
N ASP A 748 -6.09 -3.48 -17.73
CA ASP A 748 -5.90 -2.64 -18.93
C ASP A 748 -4.42 -2.45 -19.30
N GLY A 749 -3.54 -2.33 -18.30
CA GLY A 749 -2.10 -2.22 -18.51
C GLY A 749 -1.49 -3.42 -19.22
N THR A 750 -1.93 -4.64 -18.88
CA THR A 750 -1.46 -5.87 -19.51
C THR A 750 -1.87 -5.94 -20.99
N ILE A 751 -3.12 -5.61 -21.30
CA ILE A 751 -3.61 -5.54 -22.69
C ILE A 751 -2.85 -4.47 -23.47
N THR A 752 -2.59 -3.33 -22.85
CA THR A 752 -1.81 -2.24 -23.46
C THR A 752 -0.40 -2.68 -23.81
N GLN A 753 0.25 -3.45 -22.93
CA GLN A 753 1.58 -4.00 -23.20
C GLN A 753 1.57 -5.03 -24.35
N TYR A 754 0.60 -5.94 -24.35
CA TYR A 754 0.51 -6.97 -25.40
C TYR A 754 0.21 -6.34 -26.77
N ALA A 755 -0.79 -5.47 -26.86
CA ALA A 755 -1.11 -4.77 -28.10
C ALA A 755 0.06 -3.92 -28.61
N GLY A 756 0.78 -3.21 -27.71
CA GLY A 756 1.94 -2.41 -28.10
C GLY A 756 3.13 -3.24 -28.64
N ARG A 757 3.21 -4.56 -28.37
CA ARG A 757 4.21 -5.46 -28.97
C ARG A 757 3.82 -5.82 -30.41
N LEU A 758 2.52 -6.00 -30.65
CA LEU A 758 2.02 -6.26 -32.02
C LEU A 758 2.14 -5.03 -32.91
N GLU A 759 2.00 -3.83 -32.36
CA GLU A 759 1.98 -2.58 -33.13
C GLU A 759 3.39 -2.10 -33.58
N ARG A 760 4.44 -2.89 -33.33
CA ARG A 760 5.79 -2.57 -33.78
C ARG A 760 5.89 -2.54 -35.30
N PRO A 761 6.55 -1.51 -35.89
CA PRO A 761 6.76 -1.46 -37.33
C PRO A 761 7.61 -2.65 -37.82
N PHE A 762 7.17 -3.29 -38.86
CA PHE A 762 7.92 -4.33 -39.58
C PHE A 762 7.61 -4.26 -41.08
N LEU A 763 8.59 -4.54 -41.90
CA LEU A 763 8.44 -4.47 -43.36
C LEU A 763 7.32 -5.41 -43.84
N GLY A 764 6.34 -4.86 -44.59
CA GLY A 764 5.20 -5.62 -45.09
C GLY A 764 4.03 -5.81 -44.14
N LYS A 765 4.14 -5.41 -42.87
CA LYS A 765 3.06 -5.51 -41.88
C LYS A 765 2.02 -4.42 -42.09
N LYS A 766 0.82 -4.80 -42.45
CA LYS A 766 -0.31 -3.89 -42.74
C LYS A 766 -1.41 -3.96 -41.71
N GLU A 767 -1.52 -5.10 -41.01
CA GLU A 767 -2.61 -5.39 -40.09
C GLU A 767 -2.11 -6.10 -38.84
N VAL A 768 -2.79 -5.86 -37.69
CA VAL A 768 -2.64 -6.63 -36.47
C VAL A 768 -3.96 -7.20 -35.99
N LEU A 769 -3.95 -8.49 -35.62
CA LEU A 769 -5.13 -9.24 -35.20
C LEU A 769 -5.02 -9.61 -33.71
N ILE A 770 -6.11 -9.47 -32.97
CA ILE A 770 -6.25 -10.02 -31.60
C ILE A 770 -7.45 -10.95 -31.58
N TYR A 771 -7.21 -12.23 -31.29
CA TYR A 771 -8.26 -13.21 -31.01
C TYR A 771 -8.55 -13.21 -29.53
N ASP A 772 -9.77 -12.82 -29.13
CA ASP A 772 -10.22 -12.84 -27.74
C ASP A 772 -11.37 -13.84 -27.58
N TYR A 773 -11.13 -14.87 -26.77
CA TYR A 773 -12.08 -15.95 -26.53
C TYR A 773 -13.02 -15.55 -25.39
N VAL A 774 -14.31 -15.41 -25.71
CA VAL A 774 -15.34 -14.88 -24.82
C VAL A 774 -16.17 -15.99 -24.24
N ASP A 775 -15.98 -16.27 -22.97
CA ASP A 775 -16.68 -17.29 -22.21
C ASP A 775 -17.97 -16.67 -21.61
N ALA A 776 -18.97 -16.41 -22.48
CA ALA A 776 -20.15 -15.60 -22.14
C ALA A 776 -21.07 -16.26 -21.12
N LYS A 777 -21.06 -17.61 -21.01
CA LYS A 777 -21.86 -18.37 -20.07
C LYS A 777 -21.36 -18.21 -18.60
N VAL A 778 -20.16 -17.65 -18.39
CA VAL A 778 -19.61 -17.39 -17.06
C VAL A 778 -19.64 -15.88 -16.77
N PRO A 779 -20.55 -15.37 -15.91
CA PRO A 779 -20.76 -13.93 -15.71
C PRO A 779 -19.50 -13.18 -15.30
N MET A 780 -18.60 -13.81 -14.52
CA MET A 780 -17.31 -13.22 -14.13
C MET A 780 -16.40 -12.98 -15.34
N LEU A 781 -16.28 -13.96 -16.24
CA LEU A 781 -15.43 -13.88 -17.43
C LEU A 781 -15.99 -12.89 -18.46
N LEU A 782 -17.32 -12.83 -18.59
CA LEU A 782 -17.98 -11.82 -19.42
C LEU A 782 -17.72 -10.39 -18.93
N ARG A 783 -17.74 -10.16 -17.61
CA ARG A 783 -17.34 -8.85 -17.05
C ARG A 783 -15.88 -8.51 -17.36
N MET A 784 -14.98 -9.50 -17.31
CA MET A 784 -13.57 -9.30 -17.68
C MET A 784 -13.42 -8.95 -19.17
N TYR A 785 -14.18 -9.61 -20.05
CA TYR A 785 -14.21 -9.25 -21.49
C TYR A 785 -14.68 -7.82 -21.72
N LYS A 786 -15.79 -7.40 -21.11
CA LYS A 786 -16.30 -6.03 -21.22
C LYS A 786 -15.26 -4.97 -20.83
N LYS A 787 -14.39 -5.27 -19.84
CA LYS A 787 -13.25 -4.39 -19.49
C LYS A 787 -12.20 -4.35 -20.59
N ARG A 788 -11.80 -5.52 -21.11
CA ARG A 788 -10.84 -5.59 -22.25
C ARG A 788 -11.35 -4.84 -23.47
N LEU A 789 -12.63 -5.00 -23.79
CA LEU A 789 -13.25 -4.36 -24.94
C LEU A 789 -13.13 -2.83 -24.90
N ARG A 790 -13.28 -2.21 -23.71
CA ARG A 790 -13.05 -0.76 -23.56
C ARG A 790 -11.61 -0.37 -23.90
N THR A 791 -10.63 -1.17 -23.48
CA THR A 791 -9.21 -0.95 -23.76
C THR A 791 -8.91 -1.12 -25.26
N TYR A 792 -9.45 -2.15 -25.90
CA TYR A 792 -9.32 -2.38 -27.35
C TYR A 792 -9.89 -1.20 -28.16
N ARG A 793 -11.11 -0.77 -27.84
CA ARG A 793 -11.75 0.40 -28.48
C ARG A 793 -10.96 1.68 -28.27
N GLY A 794 -10.45 1.91 -27.05
CA GLY A 794 -9.58 3.06 -26.74
C GLY A 794 -8.28 3.07 -27.55
N LYS A 795 -7.81 1.90 -28.02
CA LYS A 795 -6.64 1.73 -28.89
C LYS A 795 -6.98 1.73 -30.39
N GLY A 796 -8.24 1.84 -30.75
CA GLY A 796 -8.69 1.88 -32.14
C GLY A 796 -8.84 0.51 -32.81
N TYR A 797 -8.92 -0.57 -32.02
CA TYR A 797 -9.27 -1.90 -32.57
C TYR A 797 -10.76 -1.94 -32.95
N ARG A 798 -11.03 -2.49 -34.11
CA ARG A 798 -12.39 -2.75 -34.62
C ARG A 798 -12.77 -4.19 -34.34
N GLU A 799 -13.91 -4.39 -33.73
CA GLU A 799 -14.45 -5.72 -33.40
C GLU A 799 -15.14 -6.30 -34.62
N VAL A 800 -14.77 -7.55 -34.96
CA VAL A 800 -15.34 -8.33 -36.07
C VAL A 800 -15.81 -9.69 -35.56
#